data_2fa50e984fe95c2e25b63f1a3ae91b24
#
_entry.id   2fa50e984fe95c2e25b63f1a3ae91b24
#
_cell.length_a   1.000
_cell.length_b   1.000
_cell.length_c   1.000
_cell.angle_alpha   90.00
_cell.angle_beta   90.00
_cell.angle_gamma   90.00
#
_symmetry.space_group_name_H-M   'P 1'
#
loop_
_entity.id
_entity.type
_entity.pdbx_description
1 polymer ?
#
loop_
_entity_poly.entity_id
_entity_poly.type
_entity_poly.pdbx_seq_one_letter_code
_entity_poly.pdbx_strand_id
1 'polypeptide(L)'
;MKFSHSWLRYRKAILALFFCTSLTAAQAVDFMPVNDVTTGMEGIAKTVIVGDTISTFDVKVLGVMKDKGPSGHLILAKFSGPVMEKTGGIAHGMSGSPVYINGKLVGAVAYGWGFADGTIGMITPIEDMVKLWNIPYEKNLSKPWDDKQLIPLGTPLMAYGFDAASMDYFKSKLPQYKYETYDTASASGDEIAKPLEAGGSVAALLVDGDLKLGAIGTVTYVDGEKIVAFGHPFLKHGSSNYFMHNASIFTVVKSYDAAFKLGSMGKEVGSVTEDRGAGIAGVSGVISPGIPMRFHLKDLDMGRDKTSSVKVIEDSEMTPTLAATSLYNMLNKTLDRSGAGTATISYTITPRGKEHKPLTRTNMFYSSDSISEKAVDEFYNVIDVLMNNRFINYEISDISVETEVTQDKKTAKLVDASASSTIVSPGDTIVVDVTLEPFRGEKVVKQIFFKVPEDQAVGKYTLEVRGGGEIPLPYVLEKQKYNLTDEILRRLKVHKDFNELYDEIQKTDTNNQIVVEFLEDGISLVDEDGSQSVKKAKLKDVESKPMPGDVKKKTGQEDLSSSKDDDNQIEKTAIDTEYIVQGDGQFTIHVMKPADRDKALAKRVKEVKNQSKMEHKLELEDQSKKDKSSKKDVKKSDKQDQKTPDKKDESKVNDTNAAE
;
A
#
# COMPACT_ATOMS: atom_id res chain seq x y z
N MET A 1 -78.22 -25.43 -21.85
CA MET A 1 -77.81 -24.09 -22.24
C MET A 1 -76.36 -24.12 -22.67
N LYS A 2 -76.13 -24.03 -23.98
CA LYS A 2 -74.84 -24.04 -24.65
C LYS A 2 -74.38 -22.59 -24.87
N PHE A 3 -73.46 -22.09 -24.08
CA PHE A 3 -72.68 -20.89 -24.39
C PHE A 3 -71.29 -21.11 -23.85
N SER A 4 -70.25 -21.00 -24.67
CA SER A 4 -68.90 -20.57 -24.40
C SER A 4 -67.72 -21.35 -25.07
N HIS A 5 -67.80 -21.63 -26.33
CA HIS A 5 -66.58 -22.12 -27.03
C HIS A 5 -65.99 -21.13 -28.06
N SER A 6 -66.63 -19.99 -28.30
CA SER A 6 -66.13 -19.01 -29.28
C SER A 6 -65.15 -17.98 -28.69
N TRP A 7 -65.20 -17.73 -27.38
CA TRP A 7 -64.38 -16.69 -26.74
C TRP A 7 -62.93 -17.10 -26.50
N LEU A 8 -62.64 -18.41 -26.42
CA LEU A 8 -61.28 -18.91 -26.24
C LEU A 8 -60.44 -18.90 -27.57
N ARG A 9 -61.10 -18.91 -28.70
CA ARG A 9 -60.41 -18.82 -30.01
C ARG A 9 -59.95 -17.40 -30.35
N TYR A 10 -60.65 -16.38 -29.92
CA TYR A 10 -60.28 -14.97 -30.12
C TYR A 10 -59.13 -14.53 -29.21
N ARG A 11 -59.03 -15.05 -27.99
CA ARG A 11 -57.94 -14.75 -27.10
C ARG A 11 -56.59 -15.32 -27.58
N LYS A 12 -56.59 -16.47 -28.22
CA LYS A 12 -55.36 -17.05 -28.79
C LYS A 12 -54.92 -16.35 -30.08
N ALA A 13 -55.83 -15.80 -30.88
CA ALA A 13 -55.49 -15.02 -32.06
C ALA A 13 -54.97 -13.62 -31.70
N ILE A 14 -55.47 -12.97 -30.68
CA ILE A 14 -54.99 -11.65 -30.21
C ILE A 14 -53.64 -11.77 -29.50
N LEU A 15 -53.36 -12.86 -28.73
CA LEU A 15 -52.04 -13.10 -28.17
C LEU A 15 -50.97 -13.43 -29.23
N ALA A 16 -51.34 -14.07 -30.33
CA ALA A 16 -50.42 -14.34 -31.43
C ALA A 16 -50.11 -13.10 -32.30
N LEU A 17 -51.04 -12.13 -32.38
CA LEU A 17 -50.79 -10.86 -33.09
C LEU A 17 -49.93 -9.86 -32.26
N PHE A 18 -49.95 -9.94 -30.93
CA PHE A 18 -49.12 -9.07 -30.08
C PHE A 18 -47.69 -9.57 -29.90
N PHE A 19 -47.38 -10.83 -30.23
CA PHE A 19 -46.04 -11.39 -30.17
C PHE A 19 -45.25 -11.26 -31.48
N CYS A 20 -45.87 -10.76 -32.57
CA CYS A 20 -45.20 -10.60 -33.86
C CYS A 20 -44.77 -9.17 -34.21
N THR A 21 -44.84 -8.19 -33.27
CA THR A 21 -44.53 -6.79 -33.62
C THR A 21 -43.41 -6.14 -32.84
N SER A 22 -42.45 -6.92 -32.33
CA SER A 22 -41.24 -6.33 -31.73
C SER A 22 -39.96 -7.12 -31.96
N LEU A 23 -39.82 -7.78 -33.11
CA LEU A 23 -38.50 -8.04 -33.66
C LEU A 23 -38.13 -6.84 -34.54
N THR A 24 -37.76 -5.73 -33.89
CA THR A 24 -36.84 -4.79 -34.53
C THR A 24 -35.53 -5.55 -34.67
N ALA A 25 -35.28 -6.12 -35.86
CA ALA A 25 -33.96 -6.59 -36.23
C ALA A 25 -33.01 -5.41 -35.99
N ALA A 26 -32.13 -5.54 -34.99
CA ALA A 26 -31.02 -4.62 -34.85
C ALA A 26 -30.27 -4.67 -36.17
N GLN A 27 -30.37 -3.60 -36.96
CA GLN A 27 -29.71 -3.52 -38.26
C GLN A 27 -28.22 -3.56 -37.95
N ALA A 28 -27.52 -4.62 -38.38
CA ALA A 28 -26.08 -4.75 -38.21
C ALA A 28 -25.41 -3.49 -38.79
N VAL A 29 -24.62 -2.78 -38.00
CA VAL A 29 -23.91 -1.59 -38.46
C VAL A 29 -22.83 -2.04 -39.44
N ASP A 30 -22.91 -1.56 -40.68
CA ASP A 30 -21.87 -1.83 -41.67
C ASP A 30 -20.56 -1.13 -41.29
N PHE A 31 -19.46 -1.84 -41.42
CA PHE A 31 -18.11 -1.25 -41.25
C PHE A 31 -17.55 -0.79 -42.59
N MET A 32 -16.75 0.28 -42.55
CA MET A 32 -15.92 0.71 -43.66
C MET A 32 -14.47 0.34 -43.36
N PRO A 33 -13.88 -0.63 -44.08
CA PRO A 33 -12.46 -0.98 -43.91
C PRO A 33 -11.56 0.21 -44.14
N VAL A 34 -10.43 0.30 -43.41
CA VAL A 34 -9.49 1.41 -43.52
C VAL A 34 -8.93 1.60 -44.95
N ASN A 35 -8.84 0.51 -45.71
CA ASN A 35 -8.39 0.54 -47.12
C ASN A 35 -9.36 1.25 -48.06
N ASP A 36 -10.63 1.38 -47.69
CA ASP A 36 -11.67 2.07 -48.48
C ASP A 36 -11.74 3.55 -48.10
N VAL A 37 -11.02 3.99 -47.05
CA VAL A 37 -11.01 5.38 -46.61
C VAL A 37 -10.03 6.18 -47.46
N THR A 38 -10.52 7.27 -48.07
CA THR A 38 -9.71 8.15 -48.92
C THR A 38 -9.76 9.61 -48.44
N THR A 39 -8.72 10.36 -48.77
CA THR A 39 -8.62 11.80 -48.47
C THR A 39 -9.80 12.55 -49.09
N GLY A 40 -10.37 13.48 -48.32
CA GLY A 40 -11.51 14.30 -48.72
C GLY A 40 -12.87 13.71 -48.39
N MET A 41 -12.96 12.45 -47.95
CA MET A 41 -14.22 11.89 -47.46
C MET A 41 -14.76 12.70 -46.29
N GLU A 42 -16.06 12.91 -46.27
CA GLU A 42 -16.77 13.64 -45.21
C GLU A 42 -17.75 12.70 -44.50
N GLY A 43 -17.94 12.97 -43.19
CA GLY A 43 -18.80 12.18 -42.35
C GLY A 43 -19.16 12.89 -41.06
N ILE A 44 -19.69 12.13 -40.11
CA ILE A 44 -20.05 12.65 -38.77
C ILE A 44 -19.46 11.76 -37.69
N ALA A 45 -19.19 12.39 -36.52
CA ALA A 45 -18.89 11.66 -35.31
C ALA A 45 -19.95 11.94 -34.24
N LYS A 46 -20.05 11.06 -33.22
CA LYS A 46 -21.04 11.17 -32.16
C LYS A 46 -20.35 11.22 -30.79
N THR A 47 -20.84 12.08 -29.90
CA THR A 47 -20.32 12.19 -28.53
C THR A 47 -21.34 12.85 -27.61
N VAL A 48 -21.16 12.72 -26.29
CA VAL A 48 -21.91 13.48 -25.28
C VAL A 48 -21.05 14.64 -24.79
N ILE A 49 -21.60 15.84 -24.70
CA ILE A 49 -20.91 17.03 -24.15
C ILE A 49 -21.63 17.64 -22.93
N VAL A 50 -22.89 17.24 -22.70
CA VAL A 50 -23.69 17.63 -21.51
C VAL A 50 -24.74 16.53 -21.26
N GLY A 51 -24.91 16.13 -20.01
CA GLY A 51 -25.85 15.09 -19.59
C GLY A 51 -25.49 13.73 -20.18
N ASP A 52 -26.45 13.13 -20.84
CA ASP A 52 -26.35 11.85 -21.55
C ASP A 52 -26.80 11.99 -23.03
N THR A 53 -27.07 13.23 -23.47
CA THR A 53 -27.57 13.50 -24.83
C THR A 53 -26.43 13.44 -25.85
N ILE A 54 -26.55 12.53 -26.83
CA ILE A 54 -25.60 12.38 -27.91
C ILE A 54 -25.74 13.55 -28.88
N SER A 55 -24.61 14.21 -29.14
CA SER A 55 -24.45 15.29 -30.13
C SER A 55 -23.57 14.81 -31.27
N THR A 56 -23.73 15.42 -32.46
CA THR A 56 -22.92 15.13 -33.64
C THR A 56 -22.00 16.27 -34.00
N PHE A 57 -20.86 15.95 -34.62
CA PHE A 57 -19.93 16.91 -35.20
C PHE A 57 -19.35 16.39 -36.50
N ASP A 58 -18.89 17.30 -37.35
CA ASP A 58 -18.47 16.98 -38.72
C ASP A 58 -17.03 16.46 -38.74
N VAL A 59 -16.76 15.53 -39.63
CA VAL A 59 -15.46 14.90 -39.86
C VAL A 59 -15.06 14.99 -41.31
N LYS A 60 -13.84 15.42 -41.61
CA LYS A 60 -13.23 15.39 -42.93
C LYS A 60 -11.92 14.66 -42.91
N VAL A 61 -11.78 13.59 -43.66
CA VAL A 61 -10.56 12.79 -43.79
C VAL A 61 -9.48 13.60 -44.50
N LEU A 62 -8.30 13.73 -43.85
CA LEU A 62 -7.12 14.37 -44.41
C LEU A 62 -6.13 13.37 -45.00
N GLY A 63 -6.17 12.10 -44.55
CA GLY A 63 -5.31 11.03 -45.04
C GLY A 63 -5.33 9.78 -44.16
N VAL A 64 -4.63 8.74 -44.60
CA VAL A 64 -4.43 7.50 -43.85
C VAL A 64 -2.94 7.32 -43.61
N MET A 65 -2.55 7.20 -42.33
CA MET A 65 -1.19 6.93 -41.90
C MET A 65 -1.00 5.43 -41.68
N LYS A 66 -0.28 4.77 -42.60
CA LYS A 66 -0.08 3.32 -42.56
C LYS A 66 0.95 2.95 -41.52
N ASP A 67 0.63 1.93 -40.70
CA ASP A 67 1.52 1.33 -39.68
C ASP A 67 2.14 2.33 -38.70
N LYS A 68 1.41 3.40 -38.36
CA LYS A 68 1.86 4.46 -37.44
C LYS A 68 1.13 4.48 -36.09
N GLY A 69 0.10 3.68 -35.95
CA GLY A 69 -0.64 3.56 -34.69
C GLY A 69 -0.18 2.39 -33.83
N PRO A 70 -0.57 2.37 -32.55
CA PRO A 70 -0.28 1.28 -31.61
C PRO A 70 -0.86 -0.07 -32.04
N SER A 71 -1.88 -0.06 -32.91
CA SER A 71 -2.59 -1.23 -33.43
C SER A 71 -2.48 -1.42 -34.94
N GLY A 72 -1.85 -0.49 -35.66
CA GLY A 72 -1.73 -0.53 -37.11
C GLY A 72 -1.91 0.84 -37.76
N HIS A 73 -2.93 0.98 -38.63
CA HIS A 73 -3.21 2.22 -39.34
C HIS A 73 -3.91 3.25 -38.46
N LEU A 74 -3.72 4.54 -38.75
CA LEU A 74 -4.50 5.63 -38.19
C LEU A 74 -5.06 6.51 -39.33
N ILE A 75 -6.27 7.01 -39.13
CA ILE A 75 -6.91 7.93 -40.07
C ILE A 75 -6.78 9.34 -39.53
N LEU A 76 -6.07 10.21 -40.24
CA LEU A 76 -5.95 11.62 -39.93
C LEU A 76 -7.22 12.35 -40.40
N ALA A 77 -7.83 13.13 -39.51
CA ALA A 77 -9.06 13.86 -39.81
C ALA A 77 -9.07 15.25 -39.19
N LYS A 78 -9.85 16.15 -39.81
CA LYS A 78 -10.25 17.43 -39.27
C LYS A 78 -11.69 17.35 -38.80
N PHE A 79 -11.96 17.92 -37.62
CA PHE A 79 -13.25 17.95 -36.97
C PHE A 79 -13.79 19.40 -36.94
N SER A 80 -15.09 19.58 -37.14
CA SER A 80 -15.72 20.87 -37.22
C SER A 80 -17.16 20.89 -36.75
N GLY A 81 -17.81 22.03 -36.79
CA GLY A 81 -19.20 22.21 -36.43
C GLY A 81 -19.44 22.72 -35.01
N PRO A 82 -20.70 22.94 -34.61
CA PRO A 82 -21.06 23.61 -33.36
C PRO A 82 -20.52 22.94 -32.10
N VAL A 83 -20.33 21.62 -32.08
CA VAL A 83 -19.74 20.91 -30.96
C VAL A 83 -18.27 21.33 -30.78
N MET A 84 -17.48 21.34 -31.86
CA MET A 84 -16.08 21.72 -31.82
C MET A 84 -15.89 23.20 -31.41
N GLU A 85 -16.76 24.11 -31.86
CA GLU A 85 -16.77 25.51 -31.44
C GLU A 85 -17.07 25.64 -29.94
N LYS A 86 -18.08 24.87 -29.46
CA LYS A 86 -18.49 24.87 -28.06
C LYS A 86 -17.43 24.33 -27.14
N THR A 87 -16.70 23.26 -27.54
CA THR A 87 -15.67 22.60 -26.74
C THR A 87 -14.28 23.20 -26.91
N GLY A 88 -14.04 23.99 -27.97
CA GLY A 88 -12.73 24.54 -28.33
C GLY A 88 -11.84 23.52 -29.05
N GLY A 89 -12.44 22.50 -29.67
CA GLY A 89 -11.77 21.38 -30.33
C GLY A 89 -12.12 20.04 -29.71
N ILE A 90 -11.33 19.01 -30.03
CA ILE A 90 -11.45 17.69 -29.44
C ILE A 90 -11.05 17.77 -27.97
N ALA A 91 -11.89 17.24 -27.08
CA ALA A 91 -11.65 17.21 -25.65
C ALA A 91 -11.28 15.79 -25.17
N HIS A 92 -10.45 15.68 -24.14
CA HIS A 92 -10.27 14.43 -23.38
C HIS A 92 -11.63 13.90 -22.94
N GLY A 93 -11.85 12.60 -23.07
CA GLY A 93 -13.16 11.97 -22.89
C GLY A 93 -14.02 11.92 -24.15
N MET A 94 -13.68 12.65 -25.24
CA MET A 94 -14.26 12.37 -26.57
C MET A 94 -13.60 11.17 -27.26
N SER A 95 -12.52 10.67 -26.73
CA SER A 95 -11.89 9.42 -27.17
C SER A 95 -12.90 8.28 -27.16
N GLY A 96 -12.97 7.52 -28.25
CA GLY A 96 -14.01 6.54 -28.48
C GLY A 96 -15.21 7.04 -29.29
N SER A 97 -15.33 8.34 -29.57
CA SER A 97 -16.42 8.89 -30.39
C SER A 97 -16.49 8.18 -31.75
N PRO A 98 -17.58 7.43 -32.06
CA PRO A 98 -17.69 6.71 -33.31
C PRO A 98 -17.81 7.67 -34.50
N VAL A 99 -17.07 7.35 -35.57
CA VAL A 99 -17.03 8.10 -36.84
C VAL A 99 -17.72 7.32 -37.92
N TYR A 100 -18.67 7.96 -38.59
CA TYR A 100 -19.46 7.36 -39.69
C TYR A 100 -19.21 8.13 -40.98
N ILE A 101 -18.93 7.41 -42.07
CA ILE A 101 -18.83 7.94 -43.43
C ILE A 101 -19.82 7.15 -44.31
N ASN A 102 -20.67 7.81 -45.03
CA ASN A 102 -21.72 7.19 -45.82
C ASN A 102 -22.59 6.17 -45.04
N GLY A 103 -22.84 6.47 -43.75
CA GLY A 103 -23.61 5.59 -42.84
C GLY A 103 -22.85 4.38 -42.31
N LYS A 104 -21.61 4.14 -42.73
CA LYS A 104 -20.75 3.03 -42.25
C LYS A 104 -19.83 3.49 -41.14
N LEU A 105 -19.66 2.65 -40.11
CA LEU A 105 -18.74 2.92 -39.03
C LEU A 105 -17.29 2.72 -39.48
N VAL A 106 -16.48 3.76 -39.36
CA VAL A 106 -15.08 3.78 -39.80
C VAL A 106 -14.13 3.48 -38.62
N GLY A 107 -14.43 4.02 -37.44
CA GLY A 107 -13.58 3.90 -36.28
C GLY A 107 -13.96 4.89 -35.20
N ALA A 108 -12.99 5.23 -34.33
CA ALA A 108 -13.17 6.08 -33.18
C ALA A 108 -12.12 7.20 -33.11
N VAL A 109 -12.53 8.39 -32.73
CA VAL A 109 -11.60 9.47 -32.35
C VAL A 109 -10.72 9.00 -31.20
N ALA A 110 -9.38 9.12 -31.34
CA ALA A 110 -8.45 8.47 -30.39
C ALA A 110 -7.24 9.33 -29.99
N TYR A 111 -6.60 10.01 -30.94
CA TYR A 111 -5.33 10.70 -30.68
C TYR A 111 -5.40 12.14 -31.16
N GLY A 112 -4.61 13.01 -30.52
CA GLY A 112 -4.38 14.39 -30.89
C GLY A 112 -2.93 14.78 -30.63
N TRP A 113 -2.65 16.07 -30.62
CA TRP A 113 -1.36 16.62 -30.25
C TRP A 113 -1.56 17.71 -29.19
N GLY A 114 -0.73 17.69 -28.16
CA GLY A 114 -0.68 18.78 -27.19
C GLY A 114 -0.21 20.08 -27.85
N PHE A 115 -0.76 21.22 -27.41
CA PHE A 115 -0.43 22.56 -27.92
C PHE A 115 -0.59 22.72 -29.44
N ALA A 116 -1.47 21.96 -30.09
CA ALA A 116 -1.76 22.00 -31.51
C ALA A 116 -3.18 22.49 -31.80
N ASP A 117 -3.56 22.54 -33.09
CA ASP A 117 -4.95 22.80 -33.50
C ASP A 117 -5.85 21.64 -32.98
N GLY A 118 -6.63 21.95 -31.95
CA GLY A 118 -7.55 20.96 -31.33
C GLY A 118 -8.65 20.44 -32.27
N THR A 119 -8.74 20.94 -33.50
CA THR A 119 -9.68 20.45 -34.52
C THR A 119 -9.09 19.36 -35.40
N ILE A 120 -7.81 19.02 -35.25
CA ILE A 120 -7.14 17.95 -35.98
C ILE A 120 -6.83 16.81 -35.02
N GLY A 121 -7.14 15.58 -35.43
CA GLY A 121 -6.85 14.39 -34.64
C GLY A 121 -6.86 13.12 -35.47
N MET A 122 -6.70 11.99 -34.79
CA MET A 122 -6.64 10.68 -35.43
C MET A 122 -7.76 9.77 -34.98
N ILE A 123 -8.16 8.90 -35.89
CA ILE A 123 -9.20 7.90 -35.71
C ILE A 123 -8.54 6.53 -35.75
N THR A 124 -8.78 5.71 -34.73
CA THR A 124 -8.45 4.27 -34.73
C THR A 124 -9.49 3.51 -35.54
N PRO A 125 -9.09 2.69 -36.52
CA PRO A 125 -10.04 1.92 -37.35
C PRO A 125 -10.87 0.94 -36.52
N ILE A 126 -12.16 0.83 -36.83
CA ILE A 126 -13.08 -0.08 -36.14
C ILE A 126 -12.65 -1.54 -36.23
N GLU A 127 -12.08 -1.95 -37.34
CA GLU A 127 -11.59 -3.32 -37.55
C GLU A 127 -10.48 -3.72 -36.58
N ASP A 128 -9.67 -2.76 -36.09
CA ASP A 128 -8.66 -3.02 -35.08
C ASP A 128 -9.28 -3.08 -33.67
N MET A 129 -10.29 -2.27 -33.40
CA MET A 129 -10.98 -2.24 -32.12
C MET A 129 -11.76 -3.55 -31.87
N VAL A 130 -12.52 -4.05 -32.87
CA VAL A 130 -13.32 -5.28 -32.69
C VAL A 130 -12.48 -6.56 -32.60
N LYS A 131 -11.20 -6.52 -33.03
CA LYS A 131 -10.25 -7.62 -32.80
C LYS A 131 -10.01 -7.86 -31.32
N LEU A 132 -10.18 -6.86 -30.48
CA LEU A 132 -10.01 -6.97 -29.01
C LEU A 132 -10.97 -8.01 -28.39
N TRP A 133 -12.11 -8.28 -29.00
CA TRP A 133 -13.07 -9.29 -28.54
C TRP A 133 -12.58 -10.74 -28.70
N ASN A 134 -11.59 -10.97 -29.57
CA ASN A 134 -11.18 -12.30 -30.00
C ASN A 134 -9.67 -12.54 -29.74
N ILE A 135 -9.06 -11.80 -28.80
CA ILE A 135 -7.67 -12.02 -28.43
C ILE A 135 -7.60 -13.28 -27.57
N PRO A 136 -6.84 -14.31 -27.98
CA PRO A 136 -6.61 -15.46 -27.13
C PRO A 136 -5.92 -15.01 -25.83
N TYR A 137 -6.30 -15.63 -24.71
CA TYR A 137 -5.63 -15.41 -23.44
C TYR A 137 -4.19 -15.94 -23.53
N GLU A 138 -3.29 -15.14 -24.07
CA GLU A 138 -1.86 -15.39 -24.04
C GLU A 138 -1.21 -14.34 -23.10
N LYS A 139 -0.30 -14.82 -22.26
CA LYS A 139 0.57 -13.96 -21.44
C LYS A 139 1.40 -13.08 -22.38
N ASN A 140 0.86 -11.94 -22.79
CA ASN A 140 1.49 -11.07 -23.78
C ASN A 140 2.58 -10.23 -23.12
N LEU A 141 3.82 -10.53 -23.51
CA LEU A 141 4.95 -9.60 -23.41
C LEU A 141 4.77 -8.54 -24.52
N SER A 142 3.95 -7.53 -24.29
CA SER A 142 3.85 -6.40 -25.19
C SER A 142 5.14 -5.60 -25.16
N LYS A 143 5.79 -5.41 -26.32
CA LYS A 143 6.91 -4.47 -26.42
C LYS A 143 6.39 -3.06 -26.14
N PRO A 144 7.12 -2.25 -25.35
CA PRO A 144 6.76 -0.85 -25.16
C PRO A 144 6.72 -0.14 -26.53
N TRP A 145 5.61 0.52 -26.81
CA TRP A 145 5.52 1.41 -27.98
C TRP A 145 6.11 2.77 -27.55
N ASP A 146 7.19 3.16 -28.19
CA ASP A 146 7.89 4.43 -27.94
C ASP A 146 7.71 5.36 -29.14
N ASP A 147 6.55 5.99 -29.25
CA ASP A 147 6.39 7.15 -30.15
C ASP A 147 6.05 8.39 -29.32
N LYS A 148 7.04 9.23 -29.14
CA LYS A 148 6.97 10.46 -28.33
C LYS A 148 6.15 11.58 -28.96
N GLN A 149 5.62 11.41 -30.20
CA GLN A 149 4.95 12.47 -30.95
C GLN A 149 3.42 12.35 -30.94
N LEU A 150 2.87 11.15 -30.82
CA LEU A 150 1.42 10.95 -30.72
C LEU A 150 1.01 10.81 -29.27
N ILE A 151 0.22 11.74 -28.80
CA ILE A 151 -0.35 11.68 -27.46
C ILE A 151 -1.72 11.04 -27.60
N PRO A 152 -2.00 9.89 -26.95
CA PRO A 152 -3.37 9.47 -26.73
C PRO A 152 -4.13 10.68 -26.22
N LEU A 153 -5.39 10.87 -26.61
CA LEU A 153 -6.27 11.82 -25.93
C LEU A 153 -6.43 11.29 -24.49
N GLY A 154 -5.33 11.37 -23.75
CA GLY A 154 -5.15 10.77 -22.43
C GLY A 154 -6.35 11.15 -21.59
N THR A 155 -7.12 10.14 -21.20
CA THR A 155 -8.29 10.41 -20.39
C THR A 155 -7.80 10.70 -18.98
N PRO A 156 -7.96 11.92 -18.47
CA PRO A 156 -7.53 12.21 -17.12
C PRO A 156 -8.29 11.31 -16.13
N LEU A 157 -7.64 10.95 -15.04
CA LEU A 157 -8.29 10.24 -13.95
C LEU A 157 -9.26 11.18 -13.24
N MET A 158 -10.52 10.79 -13.21
CA MET A 158 -11.54 11.43 -12.41
C MET A 158 -11.54 10.80 -11.03
N ALA A 159 -11.31 11.61 -10.00
CA ALA A 159 -11.27 11.20 -8.61
C ALA A 159 -12.50 11.74 -7.88
N TYR A 160 -13.35 10.85 -7.38
CA TYR A 160 -14.47 11.21 -6.52
C TYR A 160 -14.17 10.78 -5.09
N GLY A 161 -14.22 11.75 -4.20
CA GLY A 161 -14.04 11.51 -2.80
C GLY A 161 -12.59 11.38 -2.34
N PHE A 162 -11.60 11.48 -3.19
CA PHE A 162 -10.19 11.55 -2.82
C PHE A 162 -9.77 12.98 -2.52
N ASP A 163 -8.82 13.16 -1.59
CA ASP A 163 -8.13 14.43 -1.35
C ASP A 163 -6.81 14.51 -2.14
N ALA A 164 -6.24 15.71 -2.21
CA ALA A 164 -5.02 15.95 -2.97
C ALA A 164 -3.83 15.12 -2.44
N ALA A 165 -3.70 15.00 -1.10
CA ALA A 165 -2.57 14.30 -0.48
C ALA A 165 -2.61 12.80 -0.81
N SER A 166 -3.79 12.17 -0.76
CA SER A 166 -3.95 10.75 -1.13
C SER A 166 -3.71 10.52 -2.63
N MET A 167 -4.09 11.49 -3.50
CA MET A 167 -3.80 11.40 -4.92
C MET A 167 -2.31 11.60 -5.23
N ASP A 168 -1.61 12.44 -4.47
CA ASP A 168 -0.15 12.58 -4.59
C ASP A 168 0.57 11.31 -4.11
N TYR A 169 0.08 10.67 -3.04
CA TYR A 169 0.55 9.34 -2.61
C TYR A 169 0.36 8.30 -3.72
N PHE A 170 -0.83 8.24 -4.33
CA PHE A 170 -1.12 7.34 -5.47
C PHE A 170 -0.10 7.53 -6.60
N LYS A 171 0.12 8.77 -7.04
CA LYS A 171 1.08 9.10 -8.10
C LYS A 171 2.52 8.73 -7.72
N SER A 172 2.89 8.91 -6.46
CA SER A 172 4.24 8.59 -5.96
C SER A 172 4.57 7.09 -6.02
N LYS A 173 3.56 6.24 -5.84
CA LYS A 173 3.71 4.77 -5.89
C LYS A 173 3.71 4.22 -7.31
N LEU A 174 3.14 4.94 -8.28
CA LEU A 174 3.02 4.54 -9.69
C LEU A 174 3.58 5.62 -10.65
N PRO A 175 4.85 6.02 -10.51
CA PRO A 175 5.42 7.15 -11.27
C PRO A 175 5.56 6.86 -12.78
N GLN A 176 5.50 5.59 -13.19
CA GLN A 176 5.53 5.17 -14.61
C GLN A 176 4.29 5.65 -15.36
N TYR A 177 3.17 5.86 -14.68
CA TYR A 177 1.94 6.41 -15.26
C TYR A 177 1.89 7.91 -15.00
N LYS A 178 1.91 8.71 -16.05
CA LYS A 178 1.80 10.19 -15.95
C LYS A 178 0.34 10.59 -15.87
N TYR A 179 -0.28 10.42 -14.70
CA TYR A 179 -1.69 10.75 -14.53
C TYR A 179 -1.92 12.25 -14.29
N GLU A 180 -2.81 12.83 -15.09
CA GLU A 180 -3.53 14.04 -14.68
C GLU A 180 -4.79 13.61 -13.91
N THR A 181 -5.06 14.24 -12.80
CA THR A 181 -6.20 13.92 -11.93
C THR A 181 -7.08 15.14 -11.75
N TYR A 182 -8.39 14.95 -11.88
CA TYR A 182 -9.38 15.99 -11.65
C TYR A 182 -10.44 15.50 -10.67
N ASP A 183 -10.79 16.36 -9.73
CA ASP A 183 -11.90 16.10 -8.82
C ASP A 183 -13.21 16.09 -9.58
N THR A 184 -14.09 15.17 -9.23
CA THR A 184 -15.43 15.09 -9.78
C THR A 184 -16.48 14.97 -8.67
N ALA A 185 -17.74 15.22 -9.02
CA ALA A 185 -18.85 15.04 -8.11
C ALA A 185 -19.58 13.71 -8.38
N SER A 186 -20.24 13.17 -7.36
CA SER A 186 -21.20 12.09 -7.59
C SER A 186 -22.43 12.63 -8.30
N ALA A 187 -23.01 11.83 -9.20
CA ALA A 187 -24.35 12.12 -9.68
C ALA A 187 -25.33 12.07 -8.51
N SER A 188 -26.13 13.10 -8.35
CA SER A 188 -27.19 13.13 -7.35
C SER A 188 -28.36 12.28 -7.83
N GLY A 189 -28.68 11.23 -7.10
CA GLY A 189 -29.93 10.51 -7.24
C GLY A 189 -29.84 9.10 -7.84
N ASP A 190 -30.99 8.45 -7.85
CA ASP A 190 -31.24 7.10 -8.40
C ASP A 190 -31.17 7.08 -9.94
N GLU A 191 -30.01 7.43 -10.54
CA GLU A 191 -29.81 7.24 -11.96
C GLU A 191 -29.89 5.73 -12.25
N ILE A 192 -30.95 5.35 -12.94
CA ILE A 192 -31.10 3.99 -13.48
C ILE A 192 -29.96 3.76 -14.43
N ALA A 193 -29.23 2.65 -14.29
CA ALA A 193 -28.20 2.27 -15.23
C ALA A 193 -28.79 2.18 -16.65
N LYS A 194 -28.48 3.16 -17.49
CA LYS A 194 -28.91 3.13 -18.90
C LYS A 194 -28.01 2.18 -19.69
N PRO A 195 -28.55 1.44 -20.64
CA PRO A 195 -27.74 0.67 -21.57
C PRO A 195 -26.72 1.57 -22.28
N LEU A 196 -25.52 1.06 -22.48
CA LEU A 196 -24.49 1.76 -23.23
C LEU A 196 -24.84 1.73 -24.74
N GLU A 197 -24.63 2.87 -25.42
CA GLU A 197 -24.87 3.02 -26.86
C GLU A 197 -23.74 3.78 -27.54
N ALA A 198 -23.54 3.57 -28.83
CA ALA A 198 -22.48 4.20 -29.61
C ALA A 198 -22.58 5.74 -29.59
N GLY A 199 -21.55 6.42 -29.11
CA GLY A 199 -21.51 7.87 -28.88
C GLY A 199 -21.87 8.27 -27.45
N GLY A 200 -22.41 7.35 -26.65
CA GLY A 200 -22.69 7.57 -25.22
C GLY A 200 -21.42 7.59 -24.38
N SER A 201 -21.50 8.16 -23.18
CA SER A 201 -20.38 8.20 -22.24
C SER A 201 -20.27 6.90 -21.45
N VAL A 202 -19.03 6.43 -21.25
CA VAL A 202 -18.67 5.25 -20.46
C VAL A 202 -17.47 5.59 -19.58
N ALA A 203 -17.42 5.00 -18.39
CA ALA A 203 -16.26 5.12 -17.53
C ALA A 203 -15.66 3.74 -17.23
N ALA A 204 -14.32 3.69 -17.16
CA ALA A 204 -13.53 2.55 -16.70
C ALA A 204 -12.94 2.91 -15.35
N LEU A 205 -13.36 2.21 -14.27
CA LEU A 205 -12.96 2.52 -12.91
C LEU A 205 -11.96 1.49 -12.37
N LEU A 206 -11.04 1.99 -11.55
CA LEU A 206 -10.06 1.23 -10.78
C LEU A 206 -10.52 1.05 -9.32
N VAL A 207 -11.27 2.04 -8.81
CA VAL A 207 -11.90 2.03 -7.47
C VAL A 207 -13.35 2.42 -7.64
N ASP A 208 -14.26 1.71 -6.96
CA ASP A 208 -15.69 1.98 -6.91
C ASP A 208 -16.22 1.89 -5.47
N GLY A 209 -17.33 2.56 -5.17
CA GLY A 209 -17.95 2.60 -3.85
C GLY A 209 -18.05 4.03 -3.30
N ASP A 210 -17.71 4.19 -2.01
CA ASP A 210 -17.67 5.50 -1.36
C ASP A 210 -16.57 6.42 -1.94
N LEU A 211 -15.58 5.84 -2.58
CA LEU A 211 -14.58 6.51 -3.42
C LEU A 211 -14.69 5.95 -4.83
N LYS A 212 -14.45 6.80 -5.82
CA LYS A 212 -14.36 6.36 -7.23
C LYS A 212 -13.11 6.96 -7.87
N LEU A 213 -12.38 6.11 -8.61
CA LEU A 213 -11.20 6.53 -9.36
C LEU A 213 -11.24 5.83 -10.72
N GLY A 214 -11.24 6.59 -11.80
CA GLY A 214 -11.29 6.02 -13.14
C GLY A 214 -11.28 7.08 -14.23
N ALA A 215 -11.51 6.67 -15.46
CA ALA A 215 -11.48 7.53 -16.63
C ALA A 215 -12.83 7.52 -17.35
N ILE A 216 -13.26 8.68 -17.87
CA ILE A 216 -14.49 8.83 -18.66
C ILE A 216 -14.11 8.97 -20.15
N GLY A 217 -14.74 8.16 -21.00
CA GLY A 217 -14.60 8.22 -22.45
C GLY A 217 -15.93 8.04 -23.16
N THR A 218 -15.86 7.57 -24.40
CA THR A 218 -17.04 7.41 -25.28
C THR A 218 -17.09 5.97 -25.83
N VAL A 219 -18.28 5.40 -25.87
CA VAL A 219 -18.57 4.11 -26.49
C VAL A 219 -18.46 4.23 -28.01
N THR A 220 -17.68 3.35 -28.62
CA THR A 220 -17.53 3.32 -30.09
C THR A 220 -18.55 2.45 -30.75
N TYR A 221 -18.69 1.21 -30.27
CA TYR A 221 -19.60 0.23 -30.87
C TYR A 221 -20.07 -0.77 -29.82
N VAL A 222 -21.31 -1.20 -29.98
CA VAL A 222 -21.96 -2.21 -29.15
C VAL A 222 -22.53 -3.29 -30.09
N ASP A 223 -22.21 -4.55 -29.77
CA ASP A 223 -22.74 -5.74 -30.48
C ASP A 223 -23.25 -6.73 -29.42
N GLY A 224 -24.55 -6.69 -29.17
CA GLY A 224 -25.16 -7.43 -28.08
C GLY A 224 -24.60 -6.95 -26.72
N GLU A 225 -23.91 -7.84 -26.04
CA GLU A 225 -23.27 -7.51 -24.75
C GLU A 225 -21.82 -7.00 -24.91
N LYS A 226 -21.23 -7.17 -26.10
CA LYS A 226 -19.83 -6.77 -26.37
C LYS A 226 -19.73 -5.28 -26.68
N ILE A 227 -18.74 -4.64 -26.07
CA ILE A 227 -18.51 -3.20 -26.18
C ILE A 227 -17.05 -2.94 -26.53
N VAL A 228 -16.80 -1.95 -27.41
CA VAL A 228 -15.49 -1.32 -27.59
C VAL A 228 -15.63 0.18 -27.40
N ALA A 229 -14.61 0.79 -26.76
CA ALA A 229 -14.61 2.20 -26.41
C ALA A 229 -13.19 2.79 -26.41
N PHE A 230 -13.07 4.09 -26.21
CA PHE A 230 -11.84 4.89 -26.08
C PHE A 230 -11.03 5.05 -27.36
N GLY A 231 -10.89 4.02 -28.19
CA GLY A 231 -10.06 4.06 -29.40
C GLY A 231 -8.54 4.09 -29.14
N HIS A 232 -8.11 4.13 -27.90
CA HIS A 232 -6.73 4.10 -27.42
C HIS A 232 -6.68 3.38 -26.05
N PRO A 233 -5.52 2.91 -25.59
CA PRO A 233 -5.44 2.25 -24.29
C PRO A 233 -5.75 3.23 -23.14
N PHE A 234 -6.30 2.68 -22.06
CA PHE A 234 -6.42 3.41 -20.79
C PHE A 234 -5.09 3.34 -20.01
N LEU A 235 -4.67 2.14 -19.57
CA LEU A 235 -3.42 1.86 -18.87
C LEU A 235 -2.49 0.95 -19.68
N LYS A 236 -3.02 0.32 -20.74
CA LYS A 236 -2.32 -0.64 -21.61
C LYS A 236 -1.92 -1.94 -20.88
N HIS A 237 -2.72 -2.39 -19.94
CA HIS A 237 -2.46 -3.62 -19.17
C HIS A 237 -2.71 -4.92 -19.95
N GLY A 238 -3.34 -4.85 -21.13
CA GLY A 238 -3.74 -6.04 -21.89
C GLY A 238 -5.05 -6.60 -21.35
N SER A 239 -5.07 -7.85 -20.92
CA SER A 239 -6.23 -8.41 -20.22
C SER A 239 -6.45 -7.70 -18.89
N SER A 240 -7.67 -7.26 -18.62
CA SER A 240 -8.01 -6.40 -17.50
C SER A 240 -9.36 -6.79 -16.87
N ASN A 241 -9.72 -6.19 -15.77
CA ASN A 241 -10.98 -6.41 -15.07
C ASN A 241 -11.51 -5.11 -14.44
N TYR A 242 -11.39 -3.98 -15.18
CA TYR A 242 -11.87 -2.70 -14.67
C TYR A 242 -13.39 -2.68 -14.58
N PHE A 243 -13.93 -1.92 -13.64
CA PHE A 243 -15.38 -1.73 -13.50
C PHE A 243 -15.88 -0.83 -14.61
N MET A 244 -16.79 -1.32 -15.46
CA MET A 244 -17.39 -0.53 -16.51
C MET A 244 -18.66 0.14 -15.98
N HIS A 245 -18.69 1.47 -16.00
CA HIS A 245 -19.79 2.28 -15.53
C HIS A 245 -20.41 3.12 -16.65
N ASN A 246 -21.69 3.41 -16.56
CA ASN A 246 -22.23 4.55 -17.31
C ASN A 246 -21.70 5.85 -16.73
N ALA A 247 -21.72 6.92 -17.52
CA ALA A 247 -21.26 8.24 -17.09
C ALA A 247 -22.20 9.34 -17.59
N SER A 248 -22.32 10.41 -16.80
CA SER A 248 -23.06 11.63 -17.15
C SER A 248 -22.13 12.82 -17.15
N ILE A 249 -22.18 13.65 -18.20
CA ILE A 249 -21.25 14.75 -18.41
C ILE A 249 -21.86 16.05 -17.89
N PHE A 250 -21.22 16.70 -16.90
CA PHE A 250 -21.65 18.00 -16.42
C PHE A 250 -21.37 19.09 -17.46
N THR A 251 -20.15 19.09 -17.99
CA THR A 251 -19.69 20.06 -19.00
C THR A 251 -18.39 19.59 -19.64
N VAL A 252 -17.97 20.29 -20.69
CA VAL A 252 -16.60 20.22 -21.21
C VAL A 252 -15.86 21.47 -20.74
N VAL A 253 -14.80 21.28 -19.97
CA VAL A 253 -13.92 22.35 -19.51
C VAL A 253 -12.95 22.69 -20.63
N LYS A 254 -12.98 23.95 -21.10
CA LYS A 254 -12.03 24.42 -22.11
C LYS A 254 -10.67 24.66 -21.47
N SER A 255 -9.62 24.25 -22.13
CA SER A 255 -8.24 24.46 -21.70
C SER A 255 -7.39 24.85 -22.90
N TYR A 256 -6.32 25.64 -22.68
CA TYR A 256 -5.35 25.98 -23.72
C TYR A 256 -4.46 24.81 -24.13
N ASP A 257 -4.29 23.82 -23.24
CA ASP A 257 -3.53 22.59 -23.53
C ASP A 257 -4.45 21.53 -24.11
N ALA A 258 -5.42 21.06 -23.31
CA ALA A 258 -6.42 20.10 -23.77
C ALA A 258 -7.72 20.27 -22.98
N ALA A 259 -8.81 20.53 -23.69
CA ALA A 259 -10.15 20.52 -23.11
C ALA A 259 -10.49 19.12 -22.59
N PHE A 260 -11.34 18.99 -21.56
CA PHE A 260 -11.74 17.69 -21.02
C PHE A 260 -13.20 17.65 -20.59
N LYS A 261 -13.82 16.47 -20.69
CA LYS A 261 -15.15 16.22 -20.16
C LYS A 261 -15.05 16.10 -18.64
N LEU A 262 -15.78 16.92 -17.91
CA LEU A 262 -16.02 16.79 -16.48
C LEU A 262 -17.40 16.15 -16.28
N GLY A 263 -17.46 15.02 -15.59
CA GLY A 263 -18.72 14.28 -15.41
C GLY A 263 -18.68 13.35 -14.21
N SER A 264 -19.81 12.78 -13.88
CA SER A 264 -19.96 11.76 -12.85
C SER A 264 -19.82 10.36 -13.41
N MET A 265 -19.20 9.48 -12.62
CA MET A 265 -19.16 8.03 -12.86
C MET A 265 -20.36 7.41 -12.16
N GLY A 266 -21.30 6.90 -12.97
CA GLY A 266 -22.59 6.38 -12.50
C GLY A 266 -22.53 4.98 -11.88
N LYS A 267 -23.42 4.08 -12.33
CA LYS A 267 -23.51 2.69 -11.84
C LYS A 267 -22.69 1.74 -12.70
N GLU A 268 -22.21 0.65 -12.08
CA GLU A 268 -21.57 -0.45 -12.80
C GLU A 268 -22.58 -1.10 -13.75
N VAL A 269 -22.19 -1.23 -15.01
CA VAL A 269 -22.99 -1.79 -16.11
C VAL A 269 -22.32 -2.97 -16.81
N GLY A 270 -21.07 -3.26 -16.44
CA GLY A 270 -20.30 -4.35 -17.06
C GLY A 270 -18.85 -4.38 -16.58
N SER A 271 -18.04 -5.14 -17.30
CA SER A 271 -16.61 -5.30 -17.07
C SER A 271 -15.81 -4.95 -18.32
N VAL A 272 -14.71 -4.19 -18.14
CA VAL A 272 -13.67 -4.03 -19.18
C VAL A 272 -12.72 -5.20 -19.08
N THR A 273 -12.60 -5.99 -20.15
CA THR A 273 -11.82 -7.23 -20.18
C THR A 273 -10.50 -7.11 -20.93
N GLU A 274 -10.37 -6.10 -21.80
CA GLU A 274 -9.15 -5.83 -22.55
C GLU A 274 -8.85 -4.33 -22.60
N ASP A 275 -7.57 -3.98 -22.41
CA ASP A 275 -7.03 -2.62 -22.47
C ASP A 275 -5.74 -2.62 -23.31
N ARG A 276 -5.88 -2.32 -24.60
CA ARG A 276 -4.79 -2.45 -25.58
C ARG A 276 -4.70 -1.26 -26.53
N GLY A 277 -3.72 -1.29 -27.42
CA GLY A 277 -3.41 -0.19 -28.34
C GLY A 277 -4.60 0.36 -29.15
N ALA A 278 -5.58 -0.48 -29.51
CA ALA A 278 -6.76 -0.07 -30.27
C ALA A 278 -7.91 0.46 -29.41
N GLY A 279 -7.84 0.35 -28.11
CA GLY A 279 -8.90 0.79 -27.20
C GLY A 279 -9.11 -0.13 -26.02
N ILE A 280 -10.24 0.04 -25.36
CA ILE A 280 -10.75 -0.88 -24.36
C ILE A 280 -11.90 -1.70 -24.94
N ALA A 281 -11.98 -2.97 -24.55
CA ALA A 281 -13.11 -3.83 -24.85
C ALA A 281 -13.66 -4.43 -23.56
N GLY A 282 -14.96 -4.74 -23.57
CA GLY A 282 -15.63 -5.29 -22.40
C GLY A 282 -16.97 -5.92 -22.71
N VAL A 283 -17.64 -6.38 -21.65
CA VAL A 283 -18.93 -7.06 -21.72
C VAL A 283 -19.89 -6.38 -20.76
N SER A 284 -21.06 -5.95 -21.25
CA SER A 284 -22.15 -5.42 -20.42
C SER A 284 -22.89 -6.54 -19.71
N GLY A 285 -23.49 -6.21 -18.56
CA GLY A 285 -24.26 -7.18 -17.76
C GLY A 285 -23.41 -8.15 -16.91
N VAL A 286 -22.09 -8.12 -17.04
CA VAL A 286 -21.14 -8.91 -16.22
C VAL A 286 -20.49 -7.99 -15.20
N ILE A 287 -20.68 -8.28 -13.90
CA ILE A 287 -20.03 -7.53 -12.83
C ILE A 287 -18.57 -7.96 -12.72
N SER A 288 -17.66 -6.98 -12.72
CA SER A 288 -16.23 -7.22 -12.60
C SER A 288 -15.86 -7.78 -11.21
N PRO A 289 -15.08 -8.87 -11.16
CA PRO A 289 -14.56 -9.34 -9.88
C PRO A 289 -13.58 -8.30 -9.33
N GLY A 290 -13.93 -7.67 -8.24
CA GLY A 290 -13.03 -6.76 -7.53
C GLY A 290 -12.86 -7.22 -6.09
N ILE A 291 -11.92 -6.60 -5.40
CA ILE A 291 -11.64 -6.86 -3.98
C ILE A 291 -12.45 -5.86 -3.16
N PRO A 292 -13.50 -6.29 -2.44
CA PRO A 292 -14.21 -5.42 -1.51
C PRO A 292 -13.31 -5.11 -0.33
N MET A 293 -13.31 -3.84 0.09
CA MET A 293 -12.60 -3.34 1.26
C MET A 293 -13.57 -2.63 2.17
N ARG A 294 -13.53 -2.94 3.46
CA ARG A 294 -14.33 -2.30 4.48
C ARG A 294 -13.43 -1.63 5.50
N PHE A 295 -13.76 -0.39 5.83
CA PHE A 295 -13.02 0.43 6.78
C PHE A 295 -13.91 0.76 7.98
N HIS A 296 -13.35 0.61 9.18
CA HIS A 296 -13.91 1.11 10.42
C HIS A 296 -12.85 1.96 11.12
N LEU A 297 -13.05 3.27 11.13
CA LEU A 297 -12.03 4.25 11.50
C LEU A 297 -12.51 5.11 12.66
N LYS A 298 -11.72 5.16 13.73
CA LYS A 298 -12.03 5.92 14.94
C LYS A 298 -10.98 6.99 15.19
N ASP A 299 -11.42 8.22 15.35
CA ASP A 299 -10.66 9.32 15.92
C ASP A 299 -11.01 9.43 17.41
N LEU A 300 -10.08 9.01 18.28
CA LEU A 300 -10.30 8.97 19.72
C LEU A 300 -10.37 10.36 20.35
N ASP A 301 -9.70 11.35 19.75
CA ASP A 301 -9.65 12.72 20.27
C ASP A 301 -10.96 13.46 20.05
N MET A 302 -11.57 13.27 18.88
CA MET A 302 -12.81 13.93 18.49
C MET A 302 -14.06 13.05 18.67
N GLY A 303 -13.87 11.78 19.08
CA GLY A 303 -14.96 10.81 19.23
C GLY A 303 -15.67 10.50 17.89
N ARG A 304 -14.95 10.60 16.77
CA ARG A 304 -15.50 10.28 15.46
C ARG A 304 -15.38 8.77 15.22
N ASP A 305 -16.46 8.18 14.75
CA ASP A 305 -16.55 6.78 14.37
C ASP A 305 -17.16 6.70 12.97
N LYS A 306 -16.40 6.24 11.99
CA LYS A 306 -16.79 6.20 10.57
C LYS A 306 -16.59 4.82 9.98
N THR A 307 -17.58 4.36 9.27
CA THR A 307 -17.49 3.18 8.41
C THR A 307 -17.56 3.59 6.95
N SER A 308 -16.83 2.90 6.10
CA SER A 308 -16.82 3.14 4.66
C SER A 308 -16.45 1.86 3.92
N SER A 309 -16.81 1.79 2.64
CA SER A 309 -16.51 0.66 1.80
C SER A 309 -16.14 1.08 0.38
N VAL A 310 -15.18 0.37 -0.19
CA VAL A 310 -14.80 0.48 -1.60
C VAL A 310 -14.60 -0.89 -2.19
N LYS A 311 -14.56 -0.96 -3.50
CA LYS A 311 -14.13 -2.13 -4.27
C LYS A 311 -12.97 -1.68 -5.15
N VAL A 312 -11.83 -2.38 -5.09
CA VAL A 312 -10.66 -2.12 -5.94
C VAL A 312 -10.51 -3.22 -6.97
N ILE A 313 -9.95 -2.91 -8.14
CA ILE A 313 -9.65 -3.93 -9.14
C ILE A 313 -8.66 -4.96 -8.59
N GLU A 314 -8.70 -6.18 -9.10
CA GLU A 314 -7.73 -7.23 -8.79
C GLU A 314 -6.62 -7.22 -9.84
N ASP A 315 -5.52 -6.55 -9.53
CA ASP A 315 -4.34 -6.38 -10.38
C ASP A 315 -3.09 -6.33 -9.51
N SER A 316 -2.10 -7.18 -9.77
CA SER A 316 -0.93 -7.32 -8.89
C SER A 316 -0.06 -6.07 -8.81
N GLU A 317 -0.05 -5.23 -9.84
CA GLU A 317 0.71 -3.96 -9.85
C GLU A 317 -0.07 -2.83 -9.15
N MET A 318 -1.39 -2.75 -9.38
CA MET A 318 -2.17 -1.60 -8.95
C MET A 318 -2.89 -1.79 -7.61
N THR A 319 -3.34 -3.00 -7.30
CA THR A 319 -4.14 -3.26 -6.08
C THR A 319 -3.46 -2.80 -4.79
N PRO A 320 -2.15 -3.03 -4.55
CA PRO A 320 -1.49 -2.55 -3.33
C PRO A 320 -1.59 -1.03 -3.18
N THR A 321 -1.35 -0.30 -4.27
CA THR A 321 -1.43 1.16 -4.29
C THR A 321 -2.86 1.67 -4.11
N LEU A 322 -3.82 1.09 -4.83
CA LEU A 322 -5.24 1.49 -4.75
C LEU A 322 -5.80 1.25 -3.34
N ALA A 323 -5.47 0.10 -2.74
CA ALA A 323 -5.88 -0.25 -1.39
C ALA A 323 -5.32 0.73 -0.34
N ALA A 324 -4.01 0.97 -0.38
CA ALA A 324 -3.34 1.87 0.54
C ALA A 324 -3.79 3.34 0.36
N THR A 325 -3.96 3.80 -0.88
CA THR A 325 -4.48 5.14 -1.19
C THR A 325 -5.89 5.33 -0.65
N SER A 326 -6.75 4.31 -0.79
CA SER A 326 -8.11 4.35 -0.25
C SER A 326 -8.11 4.45 1.27
N LEU A 327 -7.30 3.65 1.96
CA LEU A 327 -7.16 3.72 3.42
C LEU A 327 -6.59 5.08 3.87
N TYR A 328 -5.54 5.58 3.20
CA TYR A 328 -4.95 6.88 3.49
C TYR A 328 -5.98 8.02 3.39
N ASN A 329 -6.75 8.03 2.29
CA ASN A 329 -7.80 9.02 2.08
C ASN A 329 -8.89 8.96 3.16
N MET A 330 -9.31 7.74 3.54
CA MET A 330 -10.34 7.55 4.56
C MET A 330 -9.84 7.99 5.93
N LEU A 331 -8.57 7.75 6.27
CA LEU A 331 -7.94 8.25 7.48
C LEU A 331 -7.93 9.78 7.51
N ASN A 332 -7.47 10.45 6.45
CA ASN A 332 -7.47 11.91 6.35
C ASN A 332 -8.86 12.50 6.57
N LYS A 333 -9.87 11.93 5.92
CA LYS A 333 -11.26 12.39 6.05
C LYS A 333 -11.88 12.12 7.43
N THR A 334 -11.41 11.10 8.13
CA THR A 334 -11.89 10.80 9.48
C THR A 334 -11.26 11.74 10.49
N LEU A 335 -9.96 11.94 10.39
CA LEU A 335 -9.21 12.82 11.28
C LEU A 335 -9.54 14.30 11.04
N ASP A 336 -9.82 14.69 9.78
CA ASP A 336 -10.06 16.09 9.38
C ASP A 336 -8.93 17.03 9.83
N ARG A 337 -7.72 16.48 9.88
CA ARG A 337 -6.46 17.16 10.18
C ARG A 337 -5.30 16.40 9.56
N SER A 338 -4.22 17.10 9.27
CA SER A 338 -2.92 16.50 9.02
C SER A 338 -2.01 16.68 10.24
N GLY A 339 -0.99 15.86 10.38
CA GLY A 339 0.04 16.03 11.39
C GLY A 339 0.28 14.80 12.27
N ALA A 340 0.91 15.08 13.42
CA ALA A 340 1.38 14.06 14.34
C ALA A 340 0.25 13.23 14.97
N GLY A 341 0.57 11.99 15.32
CA GLY A 341 -0.31 11.12 16.07
C GLY A 341 0.19 9.68 16.16
N THR A 342 -0.55 8.89 16.92
CA THR A 342 -0.39 7.43 17.00
C THR A 342 -1.62 6.77 16.40
N ALA A 343 -1.42 5.78 15.53
CA ALA A 343 -2.46 4.94 14.96
C ALA A 343 -2.24 3.48 15.35
N THR A 344 -3.30 2.81 15.79
CA THR A 344 -3.37 1.34 15.86
C THR A 344 -4.18 0.86 14.67
N ILE A 345 -3.60 0.04 13.82
CA ILE A 345 -4.26 -0.52 12.64
C ILE A 345 -4.34 -2.03 12.79
N SER A 346 -5.55 -2.55 12.64
CA SER A 346 -5.84 -3.98 12.54
C SER A 346 -6.46 -4.26 11.19
N TYR A 347 -5.89 -5.18 10.42
CA TYR A 347 -6.44 -5.57 9.14
C TYR A 347 -6.47 -7.08 8.96
N THR A 348 -7.46 -7.53 8.21
CA THR A 348 -7.60 -8.93 7.80
C THR A 348 -7.69 -9.01 6.29
N ILE A 349 -6.78 -9.76 5.68
CA ILE A 349 -6.76 -10.07 4.25
C ILE A 349 -7.22 -11.50 4.08
N THR A 350 -8.35 -11.69 3.40
CA THR A 350 -8.96 -13.00 3.18
C THR A 350 -8.61 -13.49 1.78
N PRO A 351 -7.95 -14.66 1.64
CA PRO A 351 -7.66 -15.22 0.33
C PRO A 351 -8.92 -15.74 -0.38
N ARG A 352 -8.87 -15.81 -1.70
CA ARG A 352 -9.88 -16.52 -2.49
C ARG A 352 -9.61 -18.02 -2.42
N GLY A 353 -10.60 -18.79 -2.03
CA GLY A 353 -10.43 -20.24 -1.82
C GLY A 353 -10.20 -20.63 -0.36
N LYS A 354 -9.86 -21.90 -0.13
CA LYS A 354 -9.72 -22.47 1.22
C LYS A 354 -8.31 -22.98 1.53
N GLU A 355 -7.37 -22.77 0.63
CA GLU A 355 -6.02 -23.29 0.73
C GLU A 355 -5.19 -22.56 1.79
N HIS A 356 -5.48 -21.27 1.99
CA HIS A 356 -4.80 -20.43 2.98
C HIS A 356 -5.81 -19.84 3.97
N LYS A 357 -5.35 -19.58 5.19
CA LYS A 357 -6.14 -18.91 6.22
C LYS A 357 -6.12 -17.39 5.97
N PRO A 358 -7.12 -16.63 6.48
CA PRO A 358 -7.03 -15.18 6.50
C PRO A 358 -5.81 -14.69 7.26
N LEU A 359 -5.07 -13.74 6.68
CA LEU A 359 -3.98 -13.03 7.34
C LEU A 359 -4.57 -11.91 8.19
N THR A 360 -4.43 -12.00 9.50
CA THR A 360 -4.83 -10.91 10.41
C THR A 360 -3.59 -10.35 11.08
N ARG A 361 -3.46 -9.02 11.07
CA ARG A 361 -2.34 -8.32 11.66
C ARG A 361 -2.79 -7.03 12.33
N THR A 362 -2.23 -6.77 13.52
CA THR A 362 -2.44 -5.52 14.26
C THR A 362 -1.08 -4.90 14.56
N ASN A 363 -0.90 -3.61 14.28
CA ASN A 363 0.33 -2.91 14.57
C ASN A 363 0.06 -1.44 14.97
N MET A 364 1.01 -0.81 15.66
CA MET A 364 0.97 0.58 16.07
C MET A 364 2.01 1.41 15.33
N PHE A 365 1.63 2.62 14.94
CA PHE A 365 2.51 3.55 14.25
C PHE A 365 2.45 4.93 14.87
N TYR A 366 3.57 5.63 14.90
CA TYR A 366 3.64 7.04 15.28
C TYR A 366 4.34 7.83 14.19
N SER A 367 3.80 9.00 13.90
CA SER A 367 4.46 9.99 13.04
C SER A 367 4.43 11.36 13.71
N SER A 368 5.49 12.15 13.51
CA SER A 368 5.52 13.58 13.88
C SER A 368 4.92 14.48 12.81
N ASP A 369 4.77 13.97 11.56
CA ASP A 369 4.38 14.75 10.39
C ASP A 369 3.01 14.35 9.85
N SER A 370 2.85 13.11 9.39
CA SER A 370 1.59 12.57 8.85
C SER A 370 1.36 11.15 9.37
N ILE A 371 0.44 11.03 10.32
CA ILE A 371 0.08 9.70 10.83
C ILE A 371 -0.72 8.90 9.81
N SER A 372 -1.55 9.53 9.02
CA SER A 372 -2.34 8.85 7.99
C SER A 372 -1.46 8.20 6.93
N GLU A 373 -0.38 8.87 6.51
CA GLU A 373 0.57 8.32 5.55
C GLU A 373 1.42 7.20 6.18
N LYS A 374 1.95 7.44 7.39
CA LYS A 374 2.78 6.44 8.07
C LYS A 374 2.04 5.13 8.36
N ALA A 375 0.77 5.25 8.69
CA ALA A 375 -0.08 4.14 9.06
C ALA A 375 -0.33 3.13 7.92
N VAL A 376 -0.27 3.56 6.65
CA VAL A 376 -0.57 2.69 5.50
C VAL A 376 0.64 1.96 4.93
N ASP A 377 1.87 2.26 5.37
CA ASP A 377 3.10 1.70 4.81
C ASP A 377 3.16 0.17 4.93
N GLU A 378 2.89 -0.38 6.12
CA GLU A 378 2.90 -1.82 6.34
C GLU A 378 1.79 -2.51 5.53
N PHE A 379 0.60 -1.94 5.53
CA PHE A 379 -0.56 -2.46 4.81
C PHE A 379 -0.28 -2.55 3.31
N TYR A 380 0.29 -1.50 2.71
CA TYR A 380 0.77 -1.52 1.32
C TYR A 380 1.75 -2.67 1.08
N ASN A 381 2.81 -2.76 1.90
CA ASN A 381 3.88 -3.73 1.72
C ASN A 381 3.37 -5.18 1.86
N VAL A 382 2.45 -5.44 2.78
CA VAL A 382 1.89 -6.78 2.99
C VAL A 382 1.05 -7.22 1.79
N ILE A 383 0.19 -6.34 1.25
CA ILE A 383 -0.59 -6.66 0.05
C ILE A 383 0.34 -6.88 -1.15
N ASP A 384 1.34 -6.01 -1.32
CA ASP A 384 2.31 -6.12 -2.42
C ASP A 384 3.07 -7.45 -2.37
N VAL A 385 3.61 -7.82 -1.20
CA VAL A 385 4.32 -9.09 -1.03
C VAL A 385 3.40 -10.29 -1.26
N LEU A 386 2.16 -10.26 -0.79
CA LEU A 386 1.21 -11.34 -1.00
C LEU A 386 0.84 -11.52 -2.48
N MET A 387 0.58 -10.43 -3.21
CA MET A 387 0.16 -10.50 -4.61
C MET A 387 1.31 -10.70 -5.58
N ASN A 388 2.51 -10.20 -5.26
CA ASN A 388 3.70 -10.26 -6.12
C ASN A 388 4.73 -11.32 -5.67
N ASN A 389 4.33 -12.30 -4.83
CA ASN A 389 5.19 -13.40 -4.45
C ASN A 389 5.55 -14.27 -5.67
N ARG A 390 6.70 -14.99 -5.56
CA ARG A 390 7.21 -15.84 -6.63
C ARG A 390 6.66 -17.27 -6.64
N PHE A 391 5.86 -17.64 -5.63
CA PHE A 391 5.48 -19.04 -5.39
C PHE A 391 4.13 -19.40 -5.97
N ILE A 392 3.12 -18.55 -5.76
CA ILE A 392 1.74 -18.78 -6.16
C ILE A 392 1.08 -17.51 -6.69
N ASN A 393 0.00 -17.66 -7.42
CA ASN A 393 -0.93 -16.56 -7.71
C ASN A 393 -1.86 -16.40 -6.49
N TYR A 394 -1.57 -15.42 -5.62
CA TYR A 394 -2.37 -15.17 -4.42
C TYR A 394 -3.51 -14.21 -4.72
N GLU A 395 -4.72 -14.74 -4.79
CA GLU A 395 -5.93 -13.98 -5.06
C GLU A 395 -6.60 -13.56 -3.74
N ILE A 396 -6.98 -12.29 -3.64
CA ILE A 396 -7.65 -11.74 -2.46
C ILE A 396 -9.17 -11.69 -2.71
N SER A 397 -9.95 -12.18 -1.76
CA SER A 397 -11.42 -12.12 -1.84
C SER A 397 -12.02 -10.96 -1.06
N ASP A 398 -11.36 -10.50 -0.01
CA ASP A 398 -11.89 -9.48 0.89
C ASP A 398 -10.78 -8.87 1.77
N ILE A 399 -10.92 -7.58 2.10
CA ILE A 399 -10.06 -6.87 3.04
C ILE A 399 -10.94 -6.11 4.04
N SER A 400 -10.67 -6.29 5.33
CA SER A 400 -11.27 -5.47 6.39
C SER A 400 -10.18 -4.74 7.17
N VAL A 401 -10.41 -3.47 7.49
CA VAL A 401 -9.46 -2.62 8.22
C VAL A 401 -10.18 -1.89 9.35
N GLU A 402 -9.63 -2.02 10.55
CA GLU A 402 -10.05 -1.26 11.73
C GLU A 402 -8.89 -0.38 12.16
N THR A 403 -9.16 0.88 12.48
CA THR A 403 -8.11 1.83 12.88
C THR A 403 -8.60 2.71 14.03
N GLU A 404 -7.74 2.88 15.03
CA GLU A 404 -7.91 3.84 16.11
C GLU A 404 -6.76 4.84 16.08
N VAL A 405 -7.07 6.13 16.04
CA VAL A 405 -6.05 7.19 15.94
C VAL A 405 -6.22 8.20 17.06
N THR A 406 -5.10 8.66 17.64
CA THR A 406 -5.04 9.74 18.61
C THR A 406 -3.87 10.67 18.32
N GLN A 407 -3.93 11.93 18.79
CA GLN A 407 -2.82 12.88 18.75
C GLN A 407 -1.72 12.54 19.77
N ASP A 408 -2.05 11.74 20.77
CA ASP A 408 -1.10 11.36 21.81
C ASP A 408 0.10 10.64 21.21
N LYS A 409 1.27 11.03 21.67
CA LYS A 409 2.53 10.35 21.34
C LYS A 409 2.68 9.12 22.23
N LYS A 410 2.09 7.99 21.86
CA LYS A 410 2.20 6.71 22.57
C LYS A 410 3.51 5.98 22.21
N THR A 411 4.65 6.57 22.54
CA THR A 411 5.96 5.95 22.38
C THR A 411 6.64 5.80 23.74
N ALA A 412 7.44 4.77 23.92
CA ALA A 412 8.25 4.57 25.12
C ALA A 412 9.67 4.16 24.74
N LYS A 413 10.67 4.66 25.49
CA LYS A 413 12.06 4.21 25.35
C LYS A 413 12.33 3.07 26.32
N LEU A 414 13.00 2.04 25.87
CA LEU A 414 13.63 1.04 26.70
C LEU A 414 14.87 1.70 27.30
N VAL A 415 14.85 1.99 28.61
CA VAL A 415 15.92 2.74 29.30
C VAL A 415 16.75 1.86 30.19
N ASP A 416 16.22 0.72 30.61
CA ASP A 416 16.96 -0.26 31.41
C ASP A 416 16.33 -1.66 31.18
N ALA A 417 17.18 -2.68 31.29
CA ALA A 417 16.72 -4.05 31.33
C ALA A 417 17.64 -4.85 32.26
N SER A 418 17.07 -5.80 33.01
CA SER A 418 17.82 -6.66 33.91
C SER A 418 17.30 -8.10 33.87
N ALA A 419 18.22 -9.05 33.86
CA ALA A 419 17.89 -10.48 33.86
C ALA A 419 18.04 -11.04 35.29
N SER A 420 17.07 -11.87 35.71
CA SER A 420 17.08 -12.53 37.04
C SER A 420 18.31 -13.41 37.25
N SER A 421 18.88 -13.96 36.19
CA SER A 421 20.14 -14.70 36.21
C SER A 421 20.82 -14.61 34.83
N THR A 422 22.14 -14.47 34.86
CA THR A 422 22.99 -14.61 33.66
C THR A 422 23.68 -15.97 33.58
N ILE A 423 23.40 -16.88 34.51
CA ILE A 423 23.89 -18.26 34.55
C ILE A 423 22.69 -19.17 34.61
N VAL A 424 22.48 -19.95 33.56
CA VAL A 424 21.26 -20.77 33.33
C VAL A 424 21.60 -22.12 32.78
N SER A 425 20.62 -23.01 32.76
CA SER A 425 20.66 -24.30 32.07
C SER A 425 19.59 -24.36 30.97
N PRO A 426 19.72 -25.27 30.00
CA PRO A 426 18.64 -25.55 29.06
C PRO A 426 17.33 -25.87 29.81
N GLY A 427 16.22 -25.29 29.36
CA GLY A 427 14.90 -25.38 29.98
C GLY A 427 14.63 -24.43 31.15
N ASP A 428 15.63 -23.67 31.64
CA ASP A 428 15.42 -22.67 32.69
C ASP A 428 14.60 -21.48 32.15
N THR A 429 13.89 -20.79 33.05
CA THR A 429 13.20 -19.53 32.72
C THR A 429 13.97 -18.35 33.27
N ILE A 430 14.32 -17.41 32.40
CA ILE A 430 14.91 -16.13 32.76
C ILE A 430 13.76 -15.12 32.90
N VAL A 431 13.65 -14.45 34.04
CA VAL A 431 12.76 -13.30 34.18
C VAL A 431 13.57 -12.06 33.80
N VAL A 432 13.09 -11.35 32.78
CA VAL A 432 13.69 -10.11 32.31
C VAL A 432 12.79 -8.95 32.74
N ASP A 433 13.28 -8.08 33.61
CA ASP A 433 12.63 -6.83 33.99
C ASP A 433 13.07 -5.76 33.02
N VAL A 434 12.11 -5.18 32.28
CA VAL A 434 12.34 -4.13 31.27
C VAL A 434 11.70 -2.83 31.76
N THR A 435 12.50 -1.78 31.89
CA THR A 435 12.02 -0.45 32.27
C THR A 435 11.78 0.38 31.01
N LEU A 436 10.53 0.72 30.79
CA LEU A 436 10.10 1.64 29.75
C LEU A 436 9.93 3.05 30.32
N GLU A 437 10.35 4.06 29.57
CA GLU A 437 10.09 5.47 29.84
C GLU A 437 9.16 6.04 28.75
N PRO A 438 7.83 6.09 29.03
CA PRO A 438 6.87 6.68 28.10
C PRO A 438 7.16 8.16 27.85
N PHE A 439 6.81 8.66 26.67
CA PHE A 439 6.96 10.07 26.36
C PHE A 439 6.16 10.95 27.33
N ARG A 440 6.87 11.74 28.16
CA ARG A 440 6.30 12.59 29.24
C ARG A 440 5.50 11.81 30.29
N GLY A 441 5.76 10.51 30.44
CA GLY A 441 5.13 9.64 31.44
C GLY A 441 6.09 9.14 32.49
N GLU A 442 5.58 8.49 33.51
CA GLU A 442 6.37 7.82 34.54
C GLU A 442 6.95 6.50 34.04
N LYS A 443 8.10 6.10 34.57
CA LYS A 443 8.72 4.83 34.21
C LYS A 443 7.82 3.64 34.59
N VAL A 444 7.70 2.70 33.68
CA VAL A 444 6.91 1.47 33.86
C VAL A 444 7.83 0.27 33.71
N VAL A 445 7.77 -0.67 34.65
CA VAL A 445 8.51 -1.93 34.55
C VAL A 445 7.58 -3.02 34.03
N LYS A 446 8.03 -3.74 33.01
CA LYS A 446 7.37 -4.93 32.44
C LYS A 446 8.25 -6.14 32.69
N GLN A 447 7.63 -7.26 33.08
CA GLN A 447 8.34 -8.53 33.30
C GLN A 447 8.07 -9.46 32.13
N ILE A 448 9.13 -10.05 31.60
CA ILE A 448 9.08 -11.00 30.50
C ILE A 448 9.69 -12.32 30.97
N PHE A 449 9.00 -13.41 30.71
CA PHE A 449 9.45 -14.76 31.07
C PHE A 449 10.01 -15.43 29.81
N PHE A 450 11.32 -15.43 29.67
CA PHE A 450 12.01 -16.07 28.55
C PHE A 450 12.43 -17.50 28.94
N LYS A 451 11.93 -18.50 28.24
CA LYS A 451 12.32 -19.90 28.43
C LYS A 451 13.55 -20.21 27.58
N VAL A 452 14.64 -20.62 28.20
CA VAL A 452 15.83 -21.10 27.49
C VAL A 452 15.48 -22.41 26.77
N PRO A 453 15.79 -22.58 25.46
CA PRO A 453 15.54 -23.81 24.74
C PRO A 453 16.05 -25.07 25.48
N GLU A 454 15.30 -26.17 25.41
CA GLU A 454 15.69 -27.41 26.10
C GLU A 454 16.90 -28.07 25.43
N ASP A 455 17.13 -27.81 24.16
CA ASP A 455 18.24 -28.30 23.36
C ASP A 455 19.39 -27.26 23.22
N GLN A 456 19.28 -26.11 23.91
CA GLN A 456 20.31 -25.07 23.87
C GLN A 456 21.68 -25.63 24.27
N ALA A 457 22.65 -25.49 23.39
CA ALA A 457 24.02 -25.95 23.66
C ALA A 457 24.67 -25.16 24.81
N VAL A 458 25.60 -25.82 25.54
CA VAL A 458 26.40 -25.15 26.58
C VAL A 458 27.33 -24.12 25.94
N GLY A 459 27.29 -22.87 26.42
CA GLY A 459 28.07 -21.79 25.82
C GLY A 459 27.75 -20.40 26.39
N LYS A 460 28.35 -19.39 25.80
CA LYS A 460 28.03 -17.99 26.06
C LYS A 460 27.15 -17.49 24.92
N TYR A 461 26.01 -16.89 25.24
CA TYR A 461 25.04 -16.35 24.29
C TYR A 461 24.71 -14.91 24.64
N THR A 462 24.34 -14.15 23.63
CA THR A 462 23.80 -12.80 23.83
C THR A 462 22.27 -12.89 23.81
N LEU A 463 21.63 -12.48 24.91
CA LEU A 463 20.19 -12.27 24.98
C LEU A 463 19.89 -10.83 24.62
N GLU A 464 19.20 -10.59 23.53
CA GLU A 464 18.74 -9.27 23.09
C GLU A 464 17.35 -8.99 23.65
N VAL A 465 17.16 -7.75 24.10
CA VAL A 465 15.87 -7.21 24.52
C VAL A 465 15.65 -5.92 23.73
N ARG A 466 14.63 -5.88 22.89
CA ARG A 466 14.40 -4.74 21.99
C ARG A 466 12.92 -4.41 21.81
N GLY A 467 12.62 -3.23 21.26
CA GLY A 467 11.32 -2.93 20.71
C GLY A 467 11.06 -3.75 19.44
N GLY A 468 9.82 -4.19 19.21
CA GLY A 468 9.50 -5.03 18.06
C GLY A 468 9.64 -4.30 16.72
N GLY A 469 9.57 -2.97 16.68
CA GLY A 469 9.85 -2.16 15.50
C GLY A 469 11.34 -1.88 15.24
N GLU A 470 12.23 -2.25 16.18
CA GLU A 470 13.67 -2.10 16.00
C GLU A 470 14.22 -3.24 15.15
N ILE A 471 15.20 -2.91 14.32
CA ILE A 471 15.87 -3.92 13.49
C ILE A 471 16.82 -4.72 14.39
N PRO A 472 16.72 -6.05 14.44
CA PRO A 472 17.64 -6.87 15.24
C PRO A 472 19.10 -6.59 14.90
N LEU A 473 19.98 -6.58 15.92
CA LEU A 473 21.38 -6.19 15.79
C LEU A 473 22.15 -6.95 14.67
N PRO A 474 21.95 -8.26 14.45
CA PRO A 474 22.62 -8.96 13.34
C PRO A 474 22.38 -8.29 11.99
N TYR A 475 21.13 -7.87 11.72
CA TYR A 475 20.77 -7.19 10.47
C TYR A 475 21.36 -5.78 10.37
N VAL A 476 21.46 -5.06 11.51
CA VAL A 476 22.12 -3.74 11.55
C VAL A 476 23.58 -3.85 11.17
N LEU A 477 24.28 -4.87 11.68
CA LEU A 477 25.68 -5.11 11.38
C LEU A 477 25.89 -5.52 9.93
N GLU A 478 25.05 -6.37 9.36
CA GLU A 478 25.09 -6.74 7.95
C GLU A 478 24.81 -5.52 7.05
N LYS A 479 23.82 -4.71 7.39
CA LYS A 479 23.50 -3.48 6.68
C LYS A 479 24.67 -2.53 6.64
N GLN A 480 25.34 -2.31 7.78
CA GLN A 480 26.54 -1.46 7.85
C GLN A 480 27.73 -2.03 7.08
N LYS A 481 27.99 -3.33 7.21
CA LYS A 481 29.11 -4.01 6.56
C LYS A 481 29.02 -3.99 5.03
N TYR A 482 27.82 -4.15 4.47
CA TYR A 482 27.60 -4.27 3.04
C TYR A 482 26.93 -3.03 2.41
N ASN A 483 26.66 -1.99 3.20
CA ASN A 483 25.94 -0.79 2.79
C ASN A 483 24.58 -1.11 2.11
N LEU A 484 23.86 -2.08 2.68
CA LEU A 484 22.61 -2.59 2.15
C LEU A 484 21.44 -1.69 2.52
N THR A 485 20.47 -1.54 1.62
CA THR A 485 19.18 -0.92 1.95
C THR A 485 18.23 -1.96 2.55
N ASP A 486 17.19 -1.51 3.28
CA ASP A 486 16.17 -2.41 3.85
C ASP A 486 15.44 -3.21 2.77
N GLU A 487 15.33 -2.66 1.55
CA GLU A 487 14.79 -3.34 0.39
C GLU A 487 15.68 -4.50 -0.06
N ILE A 488 17.00 -4.31 -0.08
CA ILE A 488 17.95 -5.37 -0.44
C ILE A 488 17.94 -6.46 0.61
N LEU A 489 17.91 -6.11 1.91
CA LEU A 489 17.83 -7.09 3.00
C LEU A 489 16.57 -7.95 2.90
N ARG A 490 15.41 -7.35 2.60
CA ARG A 490 14.17 -8.11 2.35
C ARG A 490 14.28 -9.04 1.15
N ARG A 491 14.96 -8.65 0.07
CA ARG A 491 15.19 -9.48 -1.12
C ARG A 491 16.19 -10.61 -0.90
N LEU A 492 17.11 -10.46 0.07
CA LEU A 492 18.09 -11.49 0.41
C LEU A 492 17.52 -12.61 1.26
N LYS A 493 16.38 -12.39 1.94
CA LYS A 493 15.65 -13.47 2.62
C LYS A 493 15.10 -14.46 1.60
N VAL A 494 15.58 -15.69 1.64
CA VAL A 494 15.18 -16.74 0.71
C VAL A 494 14.18 -17.65 1.41
N HIS A 495 12.90 -17.49 1.09
CA HIS A 495 11.87 -18.43 1.53
C HIS A 495 11.86 -19.66 0.63
N LYS A 496 11.59 -20.83 1.20
CA LYS A 496 11.49 -22.12 0.48
C LYS A 496 10.18 -22.21 -0.30
N ASP A 497 9.09 -21.77 0.32
CA ASP A 497 7.74 -21.81 -0.25
C ASP A 497 6.87 -20.64 0.25
N PHE A 498 5.63 -20.61 -0.20
CA PHE A 498 4.67 -19.57 0.19
C PHE A 498 4.28 -19.64 1.67
N ASN A 499 4.21 -20.82 2.27
CA ASN A 499 3.81 -20.94 3.67
C ASN A 499 4.87 -20.33 4.60
N GLU A 500 6.15 -20.51 4.28
CA GLU A 500 7.25 -19.86 5.02
C GLU A 500 7.17 -18.33 4.92
N LEU A 501 6.93 -17.79 3.72
CA LEU A 501 6.71 -16.35 3.53
C LEU A 501 5.48 -15.85 4.30
N TYR A 502 4.37 -16.57 4.23
CA TYR A 502 3.12 -16.22 4.89
C TYR A 502 3.26 -16.23 6.41
N ASP A 503 3.89 -17.27 6.95
CA ASP A 503 4.18 -17.42 8.36
C ASP A 503 5.12 -16.31 8.86
N GLU A 504 6.13 -15.92 8.07
CA GLU A 504 7.00 -14.80 8.43
C GLU A 504 6.23 -13.50 8.52
N ILE A 505 5.37 -13.18 7.53
CA ILE A 505 4.53 -11.97 7.57
C ILE A 505 3.66 -11.98 8.84
N GLN A 506 3.07 -13.11 9.17
CA GLN A 506 2.19 -13.25 10.33
C GLN A 506 2.95 -13.13 11.66
N LYS A 507 4.17 -13.66 11.74
CA LYS A 507 5.01 -13.71 12.94
C LYS A 507 5.98 -12.53 13.09
N THR A 508 6.04 -11.61 12.11
CA THR A 508 6.85 -10.39 12.20
C THR A 508 6.43 -9.56 13.40
N ASP A 509 7.40 -9.16 14.21
CA ASP A 509 7.17 -8.36 15.41
C ASP A 509 6.43 -7.05 15.09
N THR A 510 5.65 -6.58 16.05
CA THR A 510 4.90 -5.32 15.92
C THR A 510 5.54 -4.22 16.75
N ASN A 511 5.38 -2.97 16.35
CA ASN A 511 6.08 -1.83 16.94
C ASN A 511 5.79 -1.63 18.45
N ASN A 512 4.67 -2.17 18.94
CA ASN A 512 4.26 -2.09 20.35
C ASN A 512 4.72 -3.28 21.20
N GLN A 513 5.54 -4.16 20.66
CA GLN A 513 6.07 -5.31 21.40
C GLN A 513 7.42 -5.01 22.05
N ILE A 514 7.68 -5.67 23.17
CA ILE A 514 9.01 -5.93 23.70
C ILE A 514 9.35 -7.36 23.31
N VAL A 515 10.48 -7.54 22.63
CA VAL A 515 10.96 -8.83 22.15
C VAL A 515 12.21 -9.21 22.92
N VAL A 516 12.29 -10.47 23.37
CA VAL A 516 13.46 -11.09 23.99
C VAL A 516 13.84 -12.32 23.20
N GLU A 517 15.07 -12.38 22.70
CA GLU A 517 15.56 -13.46 21.86
C GLU A 517 17.06 -13.70 22.04
N PHE A 518 17.53 -14.94 21.81
CA PHE A 518 18.94 -15.20 21.68
C PHE A 518 19.43 -14.75 20.30
N LEU A 519 20.55 -14.03 20.26
CA LEU A 519 21.24 -13.79 19.00
C LEU A 519 21.97 -15.06 18.56
N GLU A 520 21.95 -15.36 17.26
CA GLU A 520 22.67 -16.48 16.68
C GLU A 520 24.16 -16.47 16.99
N ASP A 521 24.77 -17.66 17.07
CA ASP A 521 26.18 -17.86 17.39
C ASP A 521 27.11 -17.03 16.49
N GLY A 522 27.94 -16.20 17.11
CA GLY A 522 29.05 -15.50 16.46
C GLY A 522 29.07 -13.99 16.62
N ILE A 523 28.04 -13.39 17.22
CA ILE A 523 27.99 -11.95 17.52
C ILE A 523 28.15 -11.75 19.02
N SER A 524 29.40 -11.71 19.50
CA SER A 524 29.76 -11.16 20.80
C SER A 524 30.35 -9.77 20.60
N LEU A 525 29.67 -8.74 21.12
CA LEU A 525 30.11 -7.35 21.00
C LEU A 525 31.05 -6.92 22.12
N VAL A 526 31.23 -7.76 23.15
CA VAL A 526 32.05 -7.43 24.32
C VAL A 526 33.06 -8.54 24.55
N ASP A 527 34.34 -8.25 24.40
CA ASP A 527 35.43 -9.10 24.90
C ASP A 527 35.54 -8.99 26.44
N GLU A 528 36.05 -10.04 27.08
CA GLU A 528 36.19 -10.11 28.56
C GLU A 528 36.96 -8.96 29.18
N ASP A 529 37.67 -8.16 28.42
CA ASP A 529 38.48 -7.01 28.84
C ASP A 529 37.80 -5.65 28.61
N GLY A 530 36.52 -5.61 28.23
CA GLY A 530 35.79 -4.35 27.99
C GLY A 530 36.21 -3.59 26.73
N SER A 531 37.02 -4.16 25.84
CA SER A 531 37.37 -3.58 24.57
C SER A 531 36.41 -4.07 23.49
N GLN A 532 35.85 -3.13 22.72
CA GLN A 532 35.00 -3.45 21.58
C GLN A 532 35.86 -4.08 20.46
N SER A 533 35.89 -5.38 20.34
CA SER A 533 36.42 -6.06 19.16
C SER A 533 35.36 -6.94 18.54
N VAL A 534 34.96 -6.57 17.33
CA VAL A 534 34.08 -7.38 16.49
C VAL A 534 34.87 -8.61 16.01
N LYS A 535 34.74 -9.74 16.70
CA LYS A 535 35.23 -11.01 16.14
C LYS A 535 34.41 -11.36 14.93
N LYS A 536 35.09 -11.59 13.78
CA LYS A 536 34.50 -12.04 12.53
C LYS A 536 33.57 -13.22 12.79
N ALA A 537 32.27 -13.01 12.64
CA ALA A 537 31.32 -14.10 12.46
C ALA A 537 31.81 -14.95 11.27
N LYS A 538 31.98 -16.23 11.45
CA LYS A 538 32.20 -17.16 10.33
C LYS A 538 30.86 -17.26 9.61
N LEU A 539 30.64 -16.40 8.62
CA LEU A 539 29.67 -16.65 7.57
C LEU A 539 30.13 -17.90 6.82
N LYS A 540 29.68 -19.06 7.24
CA LYS A 540 29.71 -20.25 6.40
C LYS A 540 28.65 -20.03 5.34
N ASP A 541 29.10 -19.99 4.07
CA ASP A 541 28.33 -20.19 2.84
C ASP A 541 27.76 -18.99 2.08
N VAL A 542 28.24 -17.76 2.26
CA VAL A 542 27.88 -16.68 1.31
C VAL A 542 28.94 -16.47 0.21
N GLU A 543 30.13 -17.06 0.32
CA GLU A 543 31.23 -16.83 -0.66
C GLU A 543 31.19 -17.72 -1.92
N SER A 544 30.19 -18.57 -2.15
CA SER A 544 30.25 -19.53 -3.27
C SER A 544 28.99 -19.65 -4.14
N LYS A 545 28.17 -18.60 -4.28
CA LYS A 545 27.15 -18.60 -5.35
C LYS A 545 27.43 -17.48 -6.35
N PRO A 546 27.81 -17.83 -7.61
CA PRO A 546 27.97 -16.83 -8.64
C PRO A 546 26.65 -16.19 -9.03
N MET A 547 26.73 -14.90 -9.37
CA MET A 547 25.63 -14.14 -9.96
C MET A 547 25.01 -14.90 -11.14
N PRO A 548 23.70 -14.78 -11.41
CA PRO A 548 23.05 -15.45 -12.53
C PRO A 548 23.54 -14.83 -13.84
N GLY A 549 24.43 -15.52 -14.54
CA GLY A 549 24.96 -15.08 -15.82
C GLY A 549 25.76 -16.11 -16.61
N ASP A 550 26.29 -17.16 -15.98
CA ASP A 550 27.11 -18.15 -16.68
C ASP A 550 26.63 -19.59 -16.44
N VAL A 551 25.74 -20.05 -17.32
CA VAL A 551 25.35 -21.46 -17.41
C VAL A 551 26.39 -22.20 -18.23
N LYS A 552 27.33 -22.89 -17.61
CA LYS A 552 28.02 -24.03 -18.21
C LYS A 552 27.51 -25.33 -17.59
N LYS A 553 26.80 -26.11 -18.42
CA LYS A 553 26.39 -27.48 -18.15
C LYS A 553 27.56 -28.34 -17.69
N LYS A 554 27.43 -28.97 -16.53
CA LYS A 554 28.10 -30.28 -16.25
C LYS A 554 27.06 -31.21 -15.63
N THR A 555 26.83 -32.28 -16.35
CA THR A 555 26.14 -33.48 -15.93
C THR A 555 26.94 -34.19 -14.84
N GLY A 556 26.29 -34.49 -13.73
CA GLY A 556 26.83 -35.35 -12.68
C GLY A 556 25.72 -35.59 -11.66
N GLN A 557 25.18 -36.79 -11.73
CA GLN A 557 24.15 -37.34 -10.85
C GLN A 557 24.87 -37.69 -9.53
N GLU A 558 24.51 -37.05 -8.44
CA GLU A 558 24.85 -37.50 -7.10
C GLU A 558 23.59 -37.49 -6.24
N ASP A 559 23.34 -38.67 -5.64
CA ASP A 559 22.23 -38.96 -4.73
C ASP A 559 22.27 -38.02 -3.51
N LEU A 560 21.23 -37.22 -3.30
CA LEU A 560 20.97 -36.53 -2.05
C LEU A 560 20.08 -37.38 -1.18
N SER A 561 20.71 -38.23 -0.34
CA SER A 561 20.05 -38.84 0.80
C SER A 561 19.95 -37.83 1.95
N SER A 562 18.72 -37.60 2.38
CA SER A 562 18.28 -37.15 3.71
C SER A 562 19.24 -36.29 4.54
N SER A 563 19.16 -34.98 4.43
CA SER A 563 19.51 -34.10 5.54
C SER A 563 18.24 -33.81 6.37
N LYS A 564 18.32 -34.13 7.67
CA LYS A 564 17.34 -33.75 8.65
C LYS A 564 17.12 -32.24 8.60
N ASP A 565 15.86 -31.85 8.55
CA ASP A 565 15.42 -30.47 8.71
C ASP A 565 15.85 -29.98 10.11
N ASP A 566 16.95 -29.24 10.19
CA ASP A 566 17.25 -28.37 11.32
C ASP A 566 16.37 -27.12 11.18
N ASP A 567 15.16 -27.21 11.71
CA ASP A 567 14.33 -26.04 12.06
C ASP A 567 15.02 -25.33 13.25
N ASN A 568 16.07 -24.56 12.99
CA ASN A 568 16.60 -23.58 13.94
C ASN A 568 15.60 -22.42 14.02
N GLN A 569 14.46 -22.64 14.67
CA GLN A 569 13.62 -21.55 15.14
C GLN A 569 14.36 -20.89 16.31
N ILE A 570 14.84 -19.65 16.09
CA ILE A 570 15.30 -18.77 17.19
C ILE A 570 14.11 -18.65 18.14
N GLU A 571 14.20 -19.25 19.34
CA GLU A 571 13.15 -19.07 20.33
C GLU A 571 13.16 -17.62 20.78
N LYS A 572 12.06 -16.94 20.50
CA LYS A 572 11.80 -15.56 20.92
C LYS A 572 10.54 -15.52 21.79
N THR A 573 10.53 -14.60 22.72
CA THR A 573 9.34 -14.24 23.50
C THR A 573 9.01 -12.77 23.27
N ALA A 574 7.76 -12.48 22.94
CA ALA A 574 7.28 -11.12 22.75
C ALA A 574 6.06 -10.87 23.66
N ILE A 575 5.97 -9.65 24.19
CA ILE A 575 4.79 -9.17 24.92
C ILE A 575 4.33 -7.83 24.35
N ASP A 576 3.01 -7.66 24.24
CA ASP A 576 2.42 -6.42 23.77
C ASP A 576 2.42 -5.35 24.87
N THR A 577 2.56 -4.11 24.45
CA THR A 577 2.43 -2.92 25.30
C THR A 577 1.46 -1.92 24.68
N GLU A 578 1.11 -0.90 25.44
CA GLU A 578 0.31 0.25 24.97
C GLU A 578 1.14 1.35 24.29
N TYR A 579 2.43 1.10 24.09
CA TYR A 579 3.40 2.06 23.53
C TYR A 579 4.15 1.43 22.35
N ILE A 580 4.53 2.24 21.40
CA ILE A 580 5.56 1.89 20.42
C ILE A 580 6.89 1.91 21.17
N VAL A 581 7.54 0.76 21.28
CA VAL A 581 8.77 0.58 22.06
C VAL A 581 9.97 0.86 21.17
N GLN A 582 10.87 1.73 21.65
CA GLN A 582 12.10 2.13 20.97
C GLN A 582 13.32 1.79 21.83
N GLY A 583 14.39 1.34 21.18
CA GLY A 583 15.65 1.00 21.84
C GLY A 583 15.79 -0.49 22.12
N ASP A 584 17.01 -0.85 22.49
CA ASP A 584 17.46 -2.22 22.75
C ASP A 584 18.39 -2.28 23.96
N GLY A 585 18.59 -3.49 24.47
CA GLY A 585 19.54 -3.83 25.51
C GLY A 585 20.01 -5.27 25.33
N GLN A 586 21.21 -5.58 25.85
CA GLN A 586 21.84 -6.90 25.65
C GLN A 586 22.45 -7.43 26.93
N PHE A 587 22.39 -8.75 27.11
CA PHE A 587 22.98 -9.47 28.23
C PHE A 587 23.82 -10.64 27.73
N THR A 588 24.99 -10.86 28.34
CA THR A 588 25.71 -12.12 28.16
C THR A 588 25.16 -13.18 29.09
N ILE A 589 24.60 -14.24 28.52
CA ILE A 589 24.06 -15.39 29.24
C ILE A 589 25.02 -16.57 29.12
N HIS A 590 25.31 -17.22 30.23
CA HIS A 590 26.11 -18.43 30.29
C HIS A 590 25.20 -19.64 30.45
N VAL A 591 25.03 -20.40 29.39
CA VAL A 591 24.29 -21.68 29.43
C VAL A 591 25.23 -22.78 29.89
N MET A 592 24.90 -23.47 30.97
CA MET A 592 25.70 -24.51 31.61
C MET A 592 24.87 -25.77 31.87
N LYS A 593 25.55 -26.90 32.10
CA LYS A 593 24.87 -28.10 32.62
C LYS A 593 24.31 -27.83 34.02
N PRO A 594 23.18 -28.42 34.43
CA PRO A 594 22.53 -28.12 35.70
C PRO A 594 23.48 -28.24 36.94
N ALA A 595 24.32 -29.24 37.01
CA ALA A 595 25.26 -29.42 38.10
C ALA A 595 26.37 -28.33 38.18
N ASP A 596 26.78 -27.79 37.03
CA ASP A 596 27.80 -26.76 36.95
C ASP A 596 27.18 -25.36 37.22
N ARG A 597 25.94 -25.13 36.74
CA ARG A 597 25.11 -23.97 37.06
C ARG A 597 24.96 -23.83 38.58
N ASP A 598 24.54 -24.89 39.27
CA ASP A 598 24.30 -24.83 40.73
C ASP A 598 25.57 -24.50 41.54
N LYS A 599 26.73 -25.02 41.11
CA LYS A 599 28.03 -24.65 41.67
C LYS A 599 28.40 -23.20 41.42
N ALA A 600 28.19 -22.73 40.17
CA ALA A 600 28.47 -21.35 39.77
C ALA A 600 27.60 -20.34 40.56
N LEU A 601 26.30 -20.61 40.66
CA LEU A 601 25.36 -19.80 41.45
C LEU A 601 25.72 -19.78 42.94
N ALA A 602 26.07 -20.92 43.53
CA ALA A 602 26.51 -21.00 44.95
C ALA A 602 27.80 -20.18 45.18
N LYS A 603 28.72 -20.19 44.23
CA LYS A 603 29.95 -19.37 44.27
C LYS A 603 29.61 -17.88 44.22
N ARG A 604 28.76 -17.46 43.28
CA ARG A 604 28.35 -16.06 43.12
C ARG A 604 27.62 -15.51 44.35
N VAL A 605 26.74 -16.30 44.97
CA VAL A 605 26.06 -15.93 46.22
C VAL A 605 27.07 -15.69 47.37
N LYS A 606 28.14 -16.52 47.43
CA LYS A 606 29.21 -16.29 48.43
C LYS A 606 30.00 -15.02 48.16
N GLU A 607 30.29 -14.73 46.89
CA GLU A 607 31.01 -13.51 46.48
C GLU A 607 30.20 -12.25 46.80
N VAL A 608 28.91 -12.20 46.45
CA VAL A 608 28.02 -11.08 46.78
C VAL A 608 27.90 -10.86 48.29
N LYS A 609 27.74 -11.94 49.08
CA LYS A 609 27.71 -11.84 50.54
C LYS A 609 29.03 -11.30 51.13
N ASN A 610 30.17 -11.61 50.52
CA ASN A 610 31.47 -11.11 50.96
C ASN A 610 31.65 -9.64 50.57
N GLN A 611 31.23 -9.22 49.38
CA GLN A 611 31.23 -7.81 48.95
C GLN A 611 30.33 -6.94 49.84
N SER A 612 29.09 -7.35 50.11
CA SER A 612 28.18 -6.64 51.00
C SER A 612 28.72 -6.47 52.41
N LYS A 613 29.42 -7.50 52.95
CA LYS A 613 30.09 -7.40 54.23
C LYS A 613 31.27 -6.42 54.20
N MET A 614 31.97 -6.32 53.08
CA MET A 614 33.12 -5.43 52.89
C MET A 614 32.67 -3.98 52.74
N GLU A 615 31.61 -3.73 51.99
CA GLU A 615 30.98 -2.41 51.84
C GLU A 615 30.42 -1.90 53.17
N HIS A 616 29.70 -2.74 53.92
CA HIS A 616 29.20 -2.37 55.24
C HIS A 616 30.35 -2.07 56.24
N LYS A 617 31.48 -2.77 56.14
CA LYS A 617 32.67 -2.48 56.95
C LYS A 617 33.30 -1.13 56.55
N LEU A 618 33.38 -0.79 55.26
CA LEU A 618 33.88 0.50 54.77
C LEU A 618 32.97 1.65 55.18
N GLU A 619 31.66 1.48 55.16
CA GLU A 619 30.69 2.49 55.62
C GLU A 619 30.85 2.76 57.15
N LEU A 620 31.03 1.70 57.95
CA LEU A 620 31.28 1.85 59.39
C LEU A 620 32.63 2.53 59.68
N GLU A 621 33.67 2.25 58.88
CA GLU A 621 34.97 2.94 59.01
C GLU A 621 34.90 4.42 58.61
N ASP A 622 34.11 4.76 57.57
CA ASP A 622 33.88 6.15 57.14
C ASP A 622 33.00 6.92 58.10
N GLN A 623 31.97 6.30 58.71
CA GLN A 623 31.22 6.92 59.82
C GLN A 623 32.10 7.17 61.05
N SER A 624 32.96 6.20 61.38
CA SER A 624 33.91 6.39 62.52
C SER A 624 34.94 7.48 62.25
N LYS A 625 35.34 7.73 61.01
CA LYS A 625 36.21 8.84 60.60
C LYS A 625 35.48 10.18 60.64
N LYS A 626 34.22 10.24 60.21
CA LYS A 626 33.37 11.45 60.29
C LYS A 626 33.09 11.83 61.75
N ASP A 627 32.83 10.87 62.66
CA ASP A 627 32.66 11.10 64.12
C ASP A 627 33.93 11.57 64.81
N LYS A 628 35.12 11.12 64.37
CA LYS A 628 36.42 11.62 64.88
C LYS A 628 36.77 13.02 64.35
N SER A 629 36.34 13.39 63.15
CA SER A 629 36.52 14.74 62.59
C SER A 629 35.59 15.74 63.26
N SER A 630 34.31 15.39 63.45
CA SER A 630 33.36 16.25 64.19
C SER A 630 33.72 16.48 65.65
N LYS A 631 34.28 15.48 66.33
CA LYS A 631 34.84 15.67 67.69
C LYS A 631 36.13 16.52 67.75
N LYS A 632 36.88 16.66 66.65
CA LYS A 632 38.04 17.55 66.54
C LYS A 632 37.61 18.99 66.23
N ASP A 633 36.56 19.20 65.52
CA ASP A 633 36.06 20.54 65.21
C ASP A 633 35.30 21.16 66.39
N VAL A 634 34.59 20.36 67.20
CA VAL A 634 33.95 20.82 68.44
C VAL A 634 35.01 21.23 69.50
N LYS A 635 36.22 20.62 69.50
CA LYS A 635 37.32 21.06 70.38
C LYS A 635 38.10 22.31 69.90
N LYS A 636 37.86 22.76 68.64
CA LYS A 636 38.45 24.01 68.10
C LYS A 636 37.52 25.20 68.25
N SER A 637 36.19 25.02 68.38
CA SER A 637 35.24 26.12 68.59
C SER A 637 35.23 26.69 70.03
N ASP A 638 35.69 25.94 71.07
CA ASP A 638 35.72 26.41 72.46
C ASP A 638 36.92 27.27 72.80
N LYS A 639 37.75 27.71 71.84
CA LYS A 639 38.93 28.57 72.11
C LYS A 639 38.90 29.92 71.38
N GLN A 640 37.81 30.37 70.83
CA GLN A 640 37.74 31.63 70.08
C GLN A 640 36.52 32.52 70.43
N ASP A 641 36.06 32.54 71.67
CA ASP A 641 35.10 33.55 72.13
C ASP A 641 35.69 34.35 73.30
N GLN A 642 36.54 35.31 72.97
CA GLN A 642 36.82 36.49 73.78
C GLN A 642 37.50 37.55 72.90
N LYS A 643 36.70 38.43 72.32
CA LYS A 643 36.97 39.85 72.06
C LYS A 643 35.84 40.48 71.24
N THR A 644 34.99 41.21 71.91
CA THR A 644 34.19 42.34 71.45
C THR A 644 34.91 43.63 71.75
N PRO A 645 34.43 44.86 71.31
CA PRO A 645 33.63 45.26 70.17
C PRO A 645 34.25 46.51 69.47
N ASP A 646 33.76 47.00 68.41
CA ASP A 646 33.26 48.37 68.23
C ASP A 646 32.96 48.73 66.74
N LYS A 647 31.75 49.20 66.57
CA LYS A 647 31.22 50.38 65.87
C LYS A 647 31.44 50.66 64.41
N LYS A 648 30.23 50.96 63.85
CA LYS A 648 29.90 52.03 62.85
C LYS A 648 30.27 51.74 61.38
N ASP A 649 29.53 52.09 60.37
CA ASP A 649 28.30 52.87 60.08
C ASP A 649 27.95 52.74 58.59
N GLU A 650 26.67 52.88 58.35
CA GLU A 650 26.03 53.57 57.23
C GLU A 650 26.21 53.15 55.77
N SER A 651 25.05 52.74 55.22
CA SER A 651 24.31 53.41 54.16
C SER A 651 24.76 53.25 52.67
N LYS A 652 23.89 52.80 51.90
CA LYS A 652 23.11 53.34 50.76
C LYS A 652 22.78 52.23 49.79
N VAL A 653 21.51 51.90 49.66
CA VAL A 653 20.48 52.36 48.70
C VAL A 653 21.05 52.70 47.33
N ASN A 654 20.64 51.90 46.35
CA ASN A 654 19.87 52.33 45.17
C ASN A 654 19.58 51.15 44.25
N ASP A 655 18.32 50.95 44.10
CA ASP A 655 17.46 50.87 42.91
C ASP A 655 18.14 51.07 41.56
N THR A 656 17.77 50.27 40.60
CA THR A 656 16.98 50.58 39.41
C THR A 656 17.03 49.41 38.44
N ASN A 657 15.85 48.86 38.19
CA ASN A 657 15.06 48.99 36.96
C ASN A 657 15.65 48.47 35.64
N ALA A 658 14.96 47.53 35.15
CA ALA A 658 14.06 47.53 33.99
C ALA A 658 14.65 47.07 32.65
N ALA A 659 13.87 46.15 32.13
CA ALA A 659 13.38 46.04 30.74
C ALA A 659 14.41 45.80 29.59
N GLU A 660 14.31 44.72 28.93
CA GLU A 660 13.53 44.42 27.72
C GLU A 660 13.49 42.91 27.46
#